data_2f47475020e4503cf39681e6a7f70a11
#
_entry.id   2f47475020e4503cf39681e6a7f70a11
#
_cell.length_a   1.000
_cell.length_b   1.000
_cell.length_c   1.000
_cell.angle_alpha   90.00
_cell.angle_beta   90.00
_cell.angle_gamma   90.00
#
_symmetry.space_group_name_H-M   'P 1'
#
loop_
_entity.id
_entity.type
_entity.pdbx_description
1 polymer ?
#
loop_
_entity_poly.entity_id
_entity_poly.type
_entity_poly.pdbx_seq_one_letter_code
_entity_poly.pdbx_strand_id
1 'polypeptide(L)'
;MVAITLPDGSVKNFEGSTTVMEVAQSIGAGLAKATVAGRVDGHLVDAHDPIAHDAKVEIVTPKDDDGVDIIRHSCAHLLGHAVKQLYPDVKMVIGPVIDDGFYYDIYSETPFTPEHMAAIEKRMMELIKQDYDVIKKITPRDEVIKIFEERGEDYKLKLINDMPGEEAFGLYHHQEYVDMCRGPHVPNTRFLKVFKLTKMSGAYWRGDAKNEQLQRIYGTAWADKKDLKAYIQRIEEAEKRDHRKIGKALNLFHMQEQAPGMVFWHANGWTIYQVLEQYMRKVQHDNGYEEIKTPQIVDRSLWERSGHWGNYATNMFTTASENRDYAVKPMNCPCHVQVFNQGLKSYRDLPLRMAEFGSCHRNEPSGSLHGLMRVRGFTQDDAHIFCTQSQIQQEVADFIKLTLAVYEDFGFDNIIMKLSTRPEKRVGSDESWDFAEKALADALDSSGLDWAYLPGEGAFYGPKIEFSLKDSLGRVWQCGTIQVDPNMPERLDAEFVNEQNEREVPIMLHRAILGSFERFIGILIENYAGWMPVCLAPQQVVVMNITDKQADACENVVSELKKSGLRAISDLRNEKIGFKIREKTLERVPYMLVLGDKEVESGSVNVRTREGENLGVMSVPEFITLVQTDVSNKGRQTPKTDEE
;
A
#
# COMPACT_ATOMS: atom_id res chain seq x y z
N MET A 1 -34.99 -12.59 36.10
CA MET A 1 -34.35 -13.59 35.21
C MET A 1 -33.94 -12.88 33.96
N VAL A 2 -32.74 -13.18 33.45
CA VAL A 2 -32.24 -12.67 32.18
C VAL A 2 -32.15 -13.83 31.19
N ALA A 3 -32.72 -13.70 30.01
CA ALA A 3 -32.70 -14.73 28.96
C ALA A 3 -31.58 -14.40 27.94
N ILE A 4 -30.61 -15.27 27.83
CA ILE A 4 -29.48 -15.16 26.91
C ILE A 4 -29.69 -16.08 25.73
N THR A 5 -29.77 -15.47 24.51
CA THR A 5 -29.86 -16.19 23.24
C THR A 5 -28.47 -16.37 22.64
N LEU A 6 -28.08 -17.60 22.40
CA LEU A 6 -26.78 -17.96 21.78
C LEU A 6 -26.88 -17.96 20.25
N PRO A 7 -25.75 -17.97 19.50
CA PRO A 7 -25.75 -17.94 18.03
C PRO A 7 -26.46 -19.12 17.38
N ASP A 8 -26.55 -20.29 18.05
CA ASP A 8 -27.27 -21.48 17.60
C ASP A 8 -28.79 -21.39 17.84
N GLY A 9 -29.27 -20.27 18.41
CA GLY A 9 -30.69 -20.06 18.76
C GLY A 9 -31.11 -20.62 20.09
N SER A 10 -30.24 -21.31 20.82
CA SER A 10 -30.55 -21.82 22.16
C SER A 10 -30.64 -20.69 23.19
N VAL A 11 -31.53 -20.81 24.17
CA VAL A 11 -31.75 -19.80 25.21
C VAL A 11 -31.36 -20.38 26.57
N LYS A 12 -30.58 -19.59 27.31
CA LYS A 12 -30.19 -19.88 28.70
C LYS A 12 -30.73 -18.78 29.62
N ASN A 13 -31.33 -19.19 30.74
CA ASN A 13 -31.92 -18.30 31.74
C ASN A 13 -31.03 -18.20 32.97
N PHE A 14 -30.78 -16.99 33.46
CA PHE A 14 -29.99 -16.69 34.63
C PHE A 14 -30.83 -15.96 35.68
N GLU A 15 -30.60 -16.25 36.95
CA GLU A 15 -31.26 -15.54 38.07
C GLU A 15 -30.52 -14.20 38.32
N GLY A 16 -31.13 -13.08 37.89
CA GLY A 16 -30.51 -11.76 37.97
C GLY A 16 -29.61 -11.43 36.77
N SER A 17 -28.74 -10.45 36.92
CA SER A 17 -27.73 -10.12 35.90
C SER A 17 -26.70 -11.24 35.78
N THR A 18 -26.18 -11.45 34.57
CA THR A 18 -25.12 -12.40 34.27
C THR A 18 -23.96 -11.72 33.56
N THR A 19 -22.91 -12.46 33.27
CA THR A 19 -21.74 -11.99 32.51
C THR A 19 -21.45 -12.92 31.35
N VAL A 20 -20.69 -12.45 30.35
CA VAL A 20 -20.21 -13.31 29.24
C VAL A 20 -19.45 -14.52 29.77
N MET A 21 -18.63 -14.34 30.82
CA MET A 21 -17.88 -15.42 31.45
C MET A 21 -18.80 -16.47 32.10
N GLU A 22 -19.86 -16.09 32.79
CA GLU A 22 -20.83 -17.03 33.39
C GLU A 22 -21.62 -17.75 32.29
N VAL A 23 -21.99 -17.05 31.21
CA VAL A 23 -22.61 -17.68 30.03
C VAL A 23 -21.67 -18.75 29.46
N ALA A 24 -20.40 -18.45 29.24
CA ALA A 24 -19.40 -19.40 28.75
C ALA A 24 -19.22 -20.59 29.70
N GLN A 25 -19.18 -20.37 31.02
CA GLN A 25 -19.12 -21.43 32.03
C GLN A 25 -20.33 -22.36 31.97
N SER A 26 -21.53 -21.80 31.74
CA SER A 26 -22.75 -22.58 31.61
C SER A 26 -22.81 -23.48 30.36
N ILE A 27 -22.00 -23.14 29.33
CA ILE A 27 -21.84 -23.94 28.10
C ILE A 27 -20.79 -25.03 28.31
N GLY A 28 -19.64 -24.63 28.89
CA GLY A 28 -18.59 -25.61 29.20
C GLY A 28 -17.29 -24.96 29.69
N ALA A 29 -16.59 -25.70 30.55
CA ALA A 29 -15.34 -25.22 31.19
C ALA A 29 -14.23 -24.92 30.16
N GLY A 30 -14.19 -25.64 29.04
CA GLY A 30 -13.22 -25.37 27.97
C GLY A 30 -13.45 -24.03 27.29
N LEU A 31 -14.70 -23.69 27.00
CA LEU A 31 -15.08 -22.40 26.41
C LEU A 31 -14.81 -21.26 27.38
N ALA A 32 -15.21 -21.40 28.66
CA ALA A 32 -14.93 -20.38 29.69
C ALA A 32 -13.43 -20.09 29.82
N LYS A 33 -12.57 -21.13 29.74
CA LYS A 33 -11.12 -20.96 29.79
C LYS A 33 -10.57 -20.21 28.54
N ALA A 34 -11.24 -20.31 27.41
CA ALA A 34 -10.86 -19.68 26.15
C ALA A 34 -11.52 -18.30 25.96
N THR A 35 -12.47 -17.90 26.79
CA THR A 35 -13.20 -16.63 26.67
C THR A 35 -12.28 -15.44 26.95
N VAL A 36 -12.16 -14.54 25.98
CA VAL A 36 -11.44 -13.24 26.12
C VAL A 36 -12.41 -12.07 26.28
N ALA A 37 -13.58 -12.13 25.63
CA ALA A 37 -14.62 -11.11 25.67
C ALA A 37 -15.95 -11.70 25.18
N GLY A 38 -16.95 -10.87 24.95
CA GLY A 38 -18.19 -11.24 24.28
C GLY A 38 -18.73 -10.14 23.40
N ARG A 39 -19.69 -10.52 22.57
CA ARG A 39 -20.51 -9.61 21.77
C ARG A 39 -21.93 -9.68 22.29
N VAL A 40 -22.42 -8.61 22.89
CA VAL A 40 -23.78 -8.48 23.45
C VAL A 40 -24.57 -7.56 22.52
N ASP A 41 -25.64 -8.09 21.92
CA ASP A 41 -26.47 -7.37 20.93
C ASP A 41 -25.64 -6.68 19.84
N GLY A 42 -24.58 -7.35 19.39
CA GLY A 42 -23.67 -6.85 18.35
C GLY A 42 -22.52 -5.97 18.86
N HIS A 43 -22.47 -5.58 20.14
CA HIS A 43 -21.42 -4.74 20.71
C HIS A 43 -20.41 -5.54 21.51
N LEU A 44 -19.11 -5.29 21.28
CA LEU A 44 -18.04 -5.92 22.04
C LEU A 44 -18.03 -5.40 23.49
N VAL A 45 -17.96 -6.34 24.45
CA VAL A 45 -17.93 -6.07 25.89
C VAL A 45 -16.89 -6.93 26.59
N ASP A 46 -16.40 -6.48 27.74
CA ASP A 46 -15.50 -7.29 28.57
C ASP A 46 -16.20 -8.55 29.11
N ALA A 47 -15.43 -9.61 29.29
CA ALA A 47 -15.96 -10.92 29.72
C ALA A 47 -16.71 -10.86 31.07
N HIS A 48 -16.41 -9.88 31.90
CA HIS A 48 -17.00 -9.67 33.24
C HIS A 48 -17.97 -8.48 33.31
N ASP A 49 -18.28 -7.82 32.20
CA ASP A 49 -19.30 -6.75 32.17
C ASP A 49 -20.68 -7.34 32.48
N PRO A 50 -21.50 -6.71 33.33
CA PRO A 50 -22.81 -7.23 33.72
C PRO A 50 -23.83 -7.05 32.59
N ILE A 51 -24.58 -8.13 32.30
CA ILE A 51 -25.72 -8.17 31.37
C ILE A 51 -26.99 -8.24 32.22
N ALA A 52 -27.76 -7.14 32.25
CA ALA A 52 -28.93 -7.01 33.11
C ALA A 52 -30.27 -7.14 32.38
N HIS A 53 -30.26 -7.42 31.08
CA HIS A 53 -31.45 -7.53 30.20
C HIS A 53 -31.33 -8.75 29.30
N ASP A 54 -32.44 -9.14 28.69
CA ASP A 54 -32.46 -10.19 27.69
C ASP A 54 -31.64 -9.77 26.46
N ALA A 55 -30.67 -10.60 26.07
CA ALA A 55 -29.68 -10.22 25.05
C ALA A 55 -29.25 -11.40 24.18
N LYS A 56 -28.75 -11.09 22.99
CA LYS A 56 -28.00 -12.04 22.16
C LYS A 56 -26.53 -11.96 22.54
N VAL A 57 -25.92 -13.11 22.86
CA VAL A 57 -24.53 -13.18 23.32
C VAL A 57 -23.73 -14.14 22.48
N GLU A 58 -22.63 -13.63 21.92
CA GLU A 58 -21.57 -14.43 21.25
C GLU A 58 -20.32 -14.41 22.12
N ILE A 59 -19.71 -15.57 22.31
CA ILE A 59 -18.46 -15.69 23.07
C ILE A 59 -17.28 -15.44 22.13
N VAL A 60 -16.44 -14.48 22.45
CA VAL A 60 -15.22 -14.16 21.70
C VAL A 60 -14.01 -14.87 22.30
N THR A 61 -13.29 -15.60 21.45
CA THR A 61 -12.10 -16.38 21.81
C THR A 61 -10.86 -15.89 21.05
N PRO A 62 -9.63 -16.31 21.38
CA PRO A 62 -8.43 -15.97 20.62
C PRO A 62 -8.42 -16.46 19.15
N LYS A 63 -9.38 -17.29 18.74
CA LYS A 63 -9.50 -17.76 17.35
C LYS A 63 -10.29 -16.81 16.46
N ASP A 64 -10.99 -15.89 17.06
CA ASP A 64 -11.79 -14.88 16.39
C ASP A 64 -10.92 -13.64 16.13
N ASP A 65 -11.17 -12.93 15.03
CA ASP A 65 -10.41 -11.71 14.68
C ASP A 65 -10.52 -10.66 15.78
N ASP A 66 -11.71 -10.42 16.30
CA ASP A 66 -11.94 -9.55 17.45
C ASP A 66 -11.13 -10.00 18.68
N GLY A 67 -11.00 -11.31 18.90
CA GLY A 67 -10.22 -11.86 20.01
C GLY A 67 -8.73 -11.58 19.90
N VAL A 68 -8.18 -11.61 18.67
CA VAL A 68 -6.79 -11.24 18.41
C VAL A 68 -6.58 -9.75 18.64
N ASP A 69 -7.51 -8.90 18.21
CA ASP A 69 -7.41 -7.45 18.43
C ASP A 69 -7.52 -7.05 19.91
N ILE A 70 -8.35 -7.76 20.68
CA ILE A 70 -8.43 -7.60 22.14
C ILE A 70 -7.10 -8.00 22.81
N ILE A 71 -6.47 -9.08 22.34
CA ILE A 71 -5.14 -9.50 22.81
C ILE A 71 -4.10 -8.42 22.48
N ARG A 72 -4.10 -7.86 21.28
CA ARG A 72 -3.21 -6.74 20.86
C ARG A 72 -3.40 -5.52 21.74
N HIS A 73 -4.64 -5.11 21.96
CA HIS A 73 -4.98 -3.97 22.84
C HIS A 73 -4.50 -4.18 24.27
N SER A 74 -4.73 -5.38 24.81
CA SER A 74 -4.29 -5.72 26.15
C SER A 74 -2.76 -5.83 26.28
N CYS A 75 -2.07 -6.23 25.21
CA CYS A 75 -0.60 -6.17 25.14
C CYS A 75 -0.07 -4.74 25.18
N ALA A 76 -0.79 -3.76 24.60
CA ALA A 76 -0.42 -2.35 24.74
C ALA A 76 -0.46 -1.88 26.20
N HIS A 77 -1.49 -2.26 26.95
CA HIS A 77 -1.56 -1.95 28.39
C HIS A 77 -0.48 -2.68 29.20
N LEU A 78 -0.20 -3.94 28.88
CA LEU A 78 0.90 -4.70 29.49
C LEU A 78 2.28 -4.04 29.22
N LEU A 79 2.47 -3.50 28.00
CA LEU A 79 3.64 -2.69 27.66
C LEU A 79 3.74 -1.47 28.57
N GLY A 80 2.63 -0.74 28.76
CA GLY A 80 2.56 0.41 29.66
C GLY A 80 2.92 0.04 31.09
N HIS A 81 2.39 -1.08 31.62
CA HIS A 81 2.72 -1.60 32.94
C HIS A 81 4.22 -1.90 33.05
N ALA A 82 4.81 -2.60 32.09
CA ALA A 82 6.24 -2.91 32.10
C ALA A 82 7.12 -1.65 32.02
N VAL A 83 6.75 -0.68 31.20
CA VAL A 83 7.45 0.62 31.10
C VAL A 83 7.42 1.36 32.45
N LYS A 84 6.25 1.50 33.05
CA LYS A 84 6.12 2.21 34.34
C LYS A 84 6.87 1.56 35.48
N GLN A 85 6.98 0.22 35.49
CA GLN A 85 7.78 -0.47 36.52
C GLN A 85 9.29 -0.29 36.32
N LEU A 86 9.77 -0.22 35.09
CA LEU A 86 11.19 -0.04 34.80
C LEU A 86 11.60 1.44 34.78
N TYR A 87 10.71 2.31 34.33
CA TYR A 87 10.95 3.73 34.09
C TYR A 87 9.79 4.59 34.63
N PRO A 88 9.68 4.79 35.95
CA PRO A 88 8.53 5.45 36.61
C PRO A 88 8.24 6.85 36.11
N ASP A 89 9.27 7.60 35.66
CA ASP A 89 9.15 9.00 35.26
C ASP A 89 8.61 9.16 33.81
N VAL A 90 8.57 8.08 33.01
CA VAL A 90 8.02 8.10 31.67
C VAL A 90 6.52 8.36 31.71
N LYS A 91 6.04 9.28 30.86
CA LYS A 91 4.60 9.58 30.73
C LYS A 91 3.97 8.70 29.64
N MET A 92 2.88 8.07 30.02
CA MET A 92 2.11 7.22 29.10
C MET A 92 1.09 8.07 28.33
N VAL A 93 1.03 7.87 27.00
CA VAL A 93 0.17 8.70 26.13
C VAL A 93 -1.03 7.88 25.63
N ILE A 94 -0.90 7.17 24.52
CA ILE A 94 -1.96 6.31 23.96
C ILE A 94 -1.38 5.00 23.42
N GLY A 95 -2.19 3.94 23.43
CA GLY A 95 -1.80 2.60 22.99
C GLY A 95 -2.86 1.92 22.12
N PRO A 96 -3.13 2.39 20.88
CA PRO A 96 -4.13 1.79 20.02
C PRO A 96 -3.65 0.50 19.34
N VAL A 97 -4.62 -0.28 18.88
CA VAL A 97 -4.43 -1.41 17.98
C VAL A 97 -4.22 -0.87 16.55
N ILE A 98 -3.40 -1.55 15.80
CA ILE A 98 -3.20 -1.39 14.36
C ILE A 98 -3.32 -2.76 13.69
N ASP A 99 -3.38 -2.83 12.36
CA ASP A 99 -3.67 -4.08 11.60
C ASP A 99 -2.78 -5.19 12.14
N ASP A 100 -1.81 -5.62 12.09
CA ASP A 100 -1.09 -6.78 12.63
C ASP A 100 -0.43 -6.54 14.01
N GLY A 101 -0.90 -5.57 14.82
CA GLY A 101 -0.22 -5.29 16.07
C GLY A 101 -0.83 -4.15 16.90
N PHE A 102 0.04 -3.49 17.63
CA PHE A 102 -0.28 -2.35 18.48
C PHE A 102 0.92 -1.41 18.57
N TYR A 103 0.70 -0.22 19.06
CA TYR A 103 1.80 0.63 19.53
C TYR A 103 1.44 1.31 20.85
N TYR A 104 2.44 1.88 21.51
CA TYR A 104 2.23 2.79 22.63
C TYR A 104 3.13 4.01 22.45
N ASP A 105 2.53 5.20 22.54
CA ASP A 105 3.25 6.47 22.55
C ASP A 105 3.64 6.83 23.97
N ILE A 106 4.89 7.18 24.16
CA ILE A 106 5.46 7.56 25.44
C ILE A 106 6.21 8.90 25.31
N TYR A 107 6.22 9.66 26.39
CA TYR A 107 7.11 10.80 26.54
C TYR A 107 8.18 10.47 27.58
N SER A 108 9.44 10.67 27.21
CA SER A 108 10.59 10.50 28.07
C SER A 108 11.60 11.61 27.81
N GLU A 109 12.16 12.20 28.87
CA GLU A 109 13.24 13.19 28.76
C GLU A 109 14.50 12.58 28.13
N THR A 110 14.78 11.33 28.46
CA THR A 110 15.89 10.58 27.85
C THR A 110 15.32 9.61 26.79
N PRO A 111 15.76 9.73 25.52
CA PRO A 111 15.27 8.84 24.45
C PRO A 111 15.57 7.37 24.74
N PHE A 112 14.59 6.51 24.48
CA PHE A 112 14.76 5.06 24.56
C PHE A 112 15.62 4.53 23.41
N THR A 113 16.36 3.47 23.67
CA THR A 113 17.23 2.77 22.73
C THR A 113 16.73 1.32 22.51
N PRO A 114 17.27 0.57 21.56
CA PRO A 114 16.94 -0.84 21.38
C PRO A 114 17.15 -1.72 22.63
N GLU A 115 18.10 -1.35 23.50
CA GLU A 115 18.35 -2.05 24.76
C GLU A 115 17.19 -1.90 25.73
N HIS A 116 16.56 -0.73 25.80
CA HIS A 116 15.35 -0.50 26.57
C HIS A 116 14.20 -1.40 26.09
N MET A 117 14.05 -1.57 24.78
CA MET A 117 13.02 -2.49 24.22
C MET A 117 13.21 -3.93 24.71
N ALA A 118 14.44 -4.43 24.71
CA ALA A 118 14.73 -5.78 25.18
C ALA A 118 14.40 -5.95 26.68
N ALA A 119 14.71 -4.93 27.49
CA ALA A 119 14.38 -4.93 28.92
C ALA A 119 12.86 -4.91 29.15
N ILE A 120 12.12 -4.09 28.40
CA ILE A 120 10.67 -3.99 28.48
C ILE A 120 10.01 -5.32 28.07
N GLU A 121 10.41 -5.92 26.93
CA GLU A 121 9.89 -7.20 26.47
C GLU A 121 10.11 -8.32 27.51
N LYS A 122 11.29 -8.35 28.13
CA LYS A 122 11.58 -9.28 29.22
C LYS A 122 10.65 -9.04 30.40
N ARG A 123 10.43 -7.78 30.79
CA ARG A 123 9.54 -7.45 31.92
C ARG A 123 8.09 -7.82 31.62
N MET A 124 7.60 -7.58 30.42
CA MET A 124 6.28 -8.04 29.99
C MET A 124 6.12 -9.56 30.16
N MET A 125 7.13 -10.35 29.74
CA MET A 125 7.11 -11.81 29.94
C MET A 125 7.08 -12.22 31.40
N GLU A 126 7.77 -11.49 32.28
CA GLU A 126 7.75 -11.72 33.73
C GLU A 126 6.37 -11.43 34.33
N LEU A 127 5.73 -10.35 33.91
CA LEU A 127 4.37 -9.98 34.31
C LEU A 127 3.34 -11.04 33.89
N ILE A 128 3.42 -11.54 32.66
CA ILE A 128 2.54 -12.61 32.16
C ILE A 128 2.66 -13.89 33.01
N LYS A 129 3.86 -14.22 33.46
CA LYS A 129 4.10 -15.39 34.32
C LYS A 129 3.44 -15.30 35.69
N GLN A 130 3.10 -14.09 36.13
CA GLN A 130 2.39 -13.87 37.39
C GLN A 130 0.90 -14.27 37.29
N ASP A 131 0.36 -14.41 36.08
CA ASP A 131 -0.99 -14.91 35.78
C ASP A 131 -2.09 -14.18 36.57
N TYR A 132 -2.08 -12.83 36.51
CA TYR A 132 -3.02 -11.99 37.22
C TYR A 132 -4.22 -11.56 36.37
N ASP A 133 -5.33 -11.24 37.04
CA ASP A 133 -6.55 -10.76 36.41
C ASP A 133 -6.45 -9.27 36.04
N VAL A 134 -6.99 -8.91 34.87
CA VAL A 134 -7.18 -7.54 34.43
C VAL A 134 -8.58 -7.09 34.86
N ILE A 135 -8.65 -6.05 35.68
CA ILE A 135 -9.88 -5.63 36.32
C ILE A 135 -10.34 -4.30 35.77
N LYS A 136 -11.52 -4.27 35.16
CA LYS A 136 -12.20 -3.04 34.74
C LYS A 136 -12.98 -2.41 35.89
N LYS A 137 -12.88 -1.09 36.01
CA LYS A 137 -13.72 -0.27 36.91
C LYS A 137 -14.24 0.92 36.15
N ILE A 138 -15.55 1.10 36.14
CA ILE A 138 -16.18 2.35 35.68
C ILE A 138 -16.05 3.37 36.80
N THR A 139 -15.32 4.43 36.52
CA THR A 139 -14.90 5.41 37.53
C THR A 139 -15.41 6.80 37.13
N PRO A 140 -16.05 7.57 38.03
CA PRO A 140 -16.48 8.93 37.77
C PRO A 140 -15.32 9.86 37.37
N ARG A 141 -15.61 10.82 36.48
CA ARG A 141 -14.62 11.74 35.89
C ARG A 141 -13.71 12.40 36.91
N ASP A 142 -14.29 12.96 38.00
CA ASP A 142 -13.50 13.68 39.01
C ASP A 142 -12.51 12.77 39.74
N GLU A 143 -12.89 11.52 39.97
CA GLU A 143 -12.01 10.52 40.57
C GLU A 143 -10.90 10.09 39.62
N VAL A 144 -11.23 9.94 38.32
CA VAL A 144 -10.24 9.62 37.26
C VAL A 144 -9.19 10.72 37.13
N ILE A 145 -9.61 11.97 37.13
CA ILE A 145 -8.71 13.14 37.12
C ILE A 145 -7.74 13.06 38.29
N LYS A 146 -8.27 12.87 39.51
CA LYS A 146 -7.45 12.77 40.72
C LYS A 146 -6.44 11.62 40.67
N ILE A 147 -6.86 10.44 40.15
CA ILE A 147 -5.97 9.29 40.00
C ILE A 147 -4.79 9.61 39.06
N PHE A 148 -5.03 10.27 37.92
CA PHE A 148 -3.95 10.60 37.00
C PHE A 148 -3.13 11.82 37.42
N GLU A 149 -3.68 12.76 38.17
CA GLU A 149 -2.91 13.83 38.84
C GLU A 149 -1.92 13.25 39.83
N GLU A 150 -2.37 12.38 40.75
CA GLU A 150 -1.52 11.71 41.74
C GLU A 150 -0.41 10.86 41.09
N ARG A 151 -0.66 10.32 39.88
CA ARG A 151 0.32 9.54 39.12
C ARG A 151 1.20 10.40 38.20
N GLY A 152 0.90 11.71 38.08
CA GLY A 152 1.61 12.64 37.21
C GLY A 152 1.47 12.32 35.73
N GLU A 153 0.35 11.76 35.29
CA GLU A 153 0.10 11.35 33.89
C GLU A 153 -0.55 12.50 33.10
N ASP A 154 0.22 13.53 32.78
CA ASP A 154 -0.25 14.78 32.17
C ASP A 154 -0.96 14.58 30.83
N TYR A 155 -0.50 13.62 30.00
CA TYR A 155 -1.13 13.33 28.71
C TYR A 155 -2.49 12.66 28.87
N LYS A 156 -2.69 11.83 29.92
CA LYS A 156 -4.01 11.25 30.23
C LYS A 156 -4.98 12.35 30.65
N LEU A 157 -4.52 13.34 31.44
CA LEU A 157 -5.32 14.51 31.81
C LEU A 157 -5.71 15.35 30.58
N LYS A 158 -4.78 15.59 29.64
CA LYS A 158 -5.08 16.29 28.38
C LYS A 158 -6.15 15.54 27.58
N LEU A 159 -6.08 14.20 27.50
CA LEU A 159 -7.07 13.37 26.78
C LEU A 159 -8.45 13.42 27.44
N ILE A 160 -8.52 13.39 28.79
CA ILE A 160 -9.77 13.51 29.51
C ILE A 160 -10.43 14.87 29.24
N ASN A 161 -9.64 15.94 29.19
CA ASN A 161 -10.13 17.29 28.92
C ASN A 161 -10.71 17.44 27.48
N ASP A 162 -10.24 16.64 26.54
CA ASP A 162 -10.77 16.60 25.16
C ASP A 162 -12.14 15.90 25.05
N MET A 163 -12.62 15.27 26.14
CA MET A 163 -13.90 14.54 26.19
C MET A 163 -14.82 15.16 27.26
N PRO A 164 -15.29 16.41 27.08
CA PRO A 164 -16.03 17.14 28.12
C PRO A 164 -17.40 16.55 28.43
N GLY A 165 -17.98 15.75 27.53
CA GLY A 165 -19.30 15.13 27.70
C GLY A 165 -19.29 13.77 28.41
N GLU A 166 -18.11 13.19 28.69
CA GLU A 166 -18.01 11.89 29.36
C GLU A 166 -18.00 12.08 30.88
N GLU A 167 -19.01 11.51 31.57
CA GLU A 167 -19.16 11.60 33.04
C GLU A 167 -18.37 10.52 33.78
N ALA A 168 -18.05 9.40 33.13
CA ALA A 168 -17.31 8.29 33.70
C ALA A 168 -16.43 7.60 32.67
N PHE A 169 -15.34 6.98 33.10
CA PHE A 169 -14.37 6.31 32.23
C PHE A 169 -14.10 4.87 32.70
N GLY A 170 -13.82 4.00 31.73
CA GLY A 170 -13.30 2.66 32.02
C GLY A 170 -11.83 2.71 32.40
N LEU A 171 -11.51 2.35 33.64
CA LEU A 171 -10.15 2.16 34.10
C LEU A 171 -9.83 0.68 34.17
N TYR A 172 -8.71 0.29 33.57
CA TYR A 172 -8.22 -1.08 33.57
C TYR A 172 -7.00 -1.18 34.50
N HIS A 173 -7.14 -2.03 35.52
CA HIS A 173 -6.13 -2.28 36.53
C HIS A 173 -5.30 -3.50 36.21
N HIS A 174 -4.00 -3.30 36.07
CA HIS A 174 -2.96 -4.31 35.95
C HIS A 174 -2.11 -4.27 37.21
N GLN A 175 -2.59 -4.87 38.32
CA GLN A 175 -1.99 -4.70 39.65
C GLN A 175 -1.95 -3.20 40.04
N GLU A 176 -0.75 -2.64 40.26
CA GLU A 176 -0.56 -1.23 40.58
C GLU A 176 -0.67 -0.29 39.37
N TYR A 177 -0.55 -0.79 38.15
CA TYR A 177 -0.69 0.02 36.93
C TYR A 177 -2.17 0.18 36.57
N VAL A 178 -2.54 1.40 36.19
CA VAL A 178 -3.89 1.75 35.78
C VAL A 178 -3.82 2.50 34.46
N ASP A 179 -4.64 2.08 33.50
CA ASP A 179 -4.81 2.78 32.24
C ASP A 179 -6.27 3.05 31.92
N MET A 180 -6.53 4.04 31.08
CA MET A 180 -7.86 4.49 30.68
C MET A 180 -8.09 4.15 29.22
N CYS A 181 -9.14 3.37 28.93
CA CYS A 181 -9.60 3.15 27.58
C CYS A 181 -11.06 2.66 27.52
N ARG A 182 -11.59 2.52 26.31
CA ARG A 182 -12.95 2.01 26.07
C ARG A 182 -13.06 0.49 26.23
N GLY A 183 -11.96 -0.24 26.07
CA GLY A 183 -11.95 -1.70 26.06
C GLY A 183 -12.55 -2.31 24.79
N PRO A 184 -12.89 -3.62 24.79
CA PRO A 184 -12.63 -4.55 25.89
C PRO A 184 -11.19 -5.03 26.00
N HIS A 185 -10.86 -5.65 27.14
CA HIS A 185 -9.57 -6.29 27.40
C HIS A 185 -9.72 -7.76 27.75
N VAL A 186 -8.62 -8.50 27.65
CA VAL A 186 -8.59 -9.89 28.12
C VAL A 186 -8.81 -9.93 29.64
N PRO A 187 -9.54 -10.94 30.17
CA PRO A 187 -9.81 -11.03 31.62
C PRO A 187 -8.58 -11.38 32.46
N ASN A 188 -7.50 -11.89 31.84
CA ASN A 188 -6.31 -12.33 32.52
C ASN A 188 -5.08 -12.31 31.62
N THR A 189 -3.90 -12.02 32.17
CA THR A 189 -2.63 -11.89 31.42
C THR A 189 -2.14 -13.18 30.76
N ARG A 190 -2.68 -14.34 31.12
CA ARG A 190 -2.35 -15.63 30.47
C ARG A 190 -2.63 -15.67 28.97
N PHE A 191 -3.53 -14.79 28.46
CA PHE A 191 -3.85 -14.69 27.05
C PHE A 191 -2.76 -13.94 26.24
N LEU A 192 -1.85 -13.22 26.92
CA LEU A 192 -0.87 -12.34 26.31
C LEU A 192 0.50 -13.01 26.05
N LYS A 193 0.58 -14.35 26.07
CA LYS A 193 1.83 -15.11 26.02
C LYS A 193 2.58 -15.04 24.68
N VAL A 194 1.89 -14.68 23.62
CA VAL A 194 2.42 -14.74 22.24
C VAL A 194 2.48 -13.35 21.67
N PHE A 195 3.56 -12.65 21.94
CA PHE A 195 3.80 -11.27 21.48
C PHE A 195 5.28 -11.06 21.13
N LYS A 196 5.57 -9.95 20.45
CA LYS A 196 6.92 -9.46 20.17
C LYS A 196 6.90 -7.94 20.08
N LEU A 197 7.87 -7.26 20.71
CA LEU A 197 8.15 -5.86 20.41
C LEU A 197 8.96 -5.78 19.13
N THR A 198 8.57 -4.93 18.18
CA THR A 198 9.11 -4.97 16.81
C THR A 198 10.06 -3.83 16.49
N LYS A 199 9.64 -2.60 16.73
CA LYS A 199 10.45 -1.40 16.43
C LYS A 199 10.08 -0.23 17.32
N MET A 200 10.90 0.81 17.26
CA MET A 200 10.65 2.10 17.89
C MET A 200 10.86 3.21 16.87
N SER A 201 10.04 4.25 16.93
CA SER A 201 10.16 5.44 16.08
C SER A 201 9.84 6.71 16.86
N GLY A 202 10.23 7.86 16.32
CA GLY A 202 9.70 9.16 16.77
C GLY A 202 8.24 9.33 16.34
N ALA A 203 7.50 10.07 17.15
CA ALA A 203 6.15 10.52 16.87
C ALA A 203 5.98 11.96 17.41
N TYR A 204 4.88 12.63 17.07
CA TYR A 204 4.52 13.91 17.63
C TYR A 204 3.15 13.82 18.31
N TRP A 205 2.97 14.54 19.39
CA TRP A 205 1.67 14.63 20.04
C TRP A 205 0.59 15.06 19.05
N ARG A 206 -0.49 14.26 18.93
CA ARG A 206 -1.59 14.45 17.96
C ARG A 206 -1.15 14.51 16.50
N GLY A 207 0.02 13.97 16.16
CA GLY A 207 0.53 13.96 14.78
C GLY A 207 0.98 15.32 14.24
N ASP A 208 1.01 16.37 15.05
CA ASP A 208 1.46 17.70 14.63
C ASP A 208 2.93 17.90 15.02
N ALA A 209 3.78 18.15 14.02
CA ALA A 209 5.22 18.38 14.19
C ALA A 209 5.57 19.64 15.02
N LYS A 210 4.59 20.48 15.32
CA LYS A 210 4.74 21.65 16.20
C LYS A 210 4.59 21.31 17.69
N ASN A 211 4.04 20.13 17.99
CA ASN A 211 3.83 19.65 19.34
C ASN A 211 5.04 18.86 19.86
N GLU A 212 4.98 18.45 21.13
CA GLU A 212 6.04 17.70 21.79
C GLU A 212 6.37 16.41 21.03
N GLN A 213 7.66 16.13 20.94
CA GLN A 213 8.15 14.89 20.35
C GLN A 213 7.96 13.72 21.32
N LEU A 214 7.36 12.66 20.84
CA LEU A 214 7.11 11.41 21.53
C LEU A 214 7.97 10.29 20.92
N GLN A 215 8.09 9.20 21.66
CA GLN A 215 8.59 7.94 21.12
C GLN A 215 7.44 6.93 21.05
N ARG A 216 7.40 6.19 19.96
CA ARG A 216 6.39 5.17 19.68
C ARG A 216 7.03 3.80 19.68
N ILE A 217 6.60 2.94 20.60
CA ILE A 217 7.03 1.54 20.68
C ILE A 217 5.97 0.68 20.01
N TYR A 218 6.38 -0.08 19.00
CA TYR A 218 5.51 -1.02 18.27
C TYR A 218 5.67 -2.43 18.79
N GLY A 219 4.56 -3.15 18.80
CA GLY A 219 4.51 -4.57 19.10
C GLY A 219 3.49 -5.29 18.24
N THR A 220 3.56 -6.60 18.27
CA THR A 220 2.57 -7.51 17.68
C THR A 220 2.19 -8.59 18.67
N ALA A 221 0.93 -9.05 18.61
CA ALA A 221 0.47 -10.16 19.44
C ALA A 221 -0.52 -11.03 18.66
N TRP A 222 -0.51 -12.33 18.96
CA TRP A 222 -1.20 -13.37 18.20
C TRP A 222 -1.82 -14.43 19.11
N ALA A 223 -2.79 -15.16 18.59
CA ALA A 223 -3.43 -16.25 19.31
C ALA A 223 -2.46 -17.39 19.61
N ASP A 224 -1.57 -17.71 18.67
CA ASP A 224 -0.59 -18.77 18.82
C ASP A 224 0.80 -18.43 18.27
N LYS A 225 1.79 -19.28 18.60
CA LYS A 225 3.19 -19.08 18.19
C LYS A 225 3.42 -19.30 16.69
N LYS A 226 2.56 -20.07 16.01
CA LYS A 226 2.70 -20.34 14.58
C LYS A 226 2.39 -19.06 13.80
N ASP A 227 1.32 -18.36 14.18
CA ASP A 227 0.92 -17.09 13.54
C ASP A 227 1.96 -15.99 13.78
N LEU A 228 2.47 -15.87 15.02
CA LEU A 228 3.57 -14.94 15.31
C LEU A 228 4.81 -15.26 14.46
N LYS A 229 5.18 -16.54 14.33
CA LYS A 229 6.34 -16.93 13.50
C LYS A 229 6.11 -16.61 12.04
N ALA A 230 4.93 -16.89 11.51
CA ALA A 230 4.56 -16.57 10.13
C ALA A 230 4.62 -15.05 9.88
N TYR A 231 4.11 -14.25 10.81
CA TYR A 231 4.20 -12.79 10.76
C TYR A 231 5.65 -12.30 10.73
N ILE A 232 6.51 -12.78 11.65
CA ILE A 232 7.92 -12.39 11.69
C ILE A 232 8.62 -12.75 10.38
N GLN A 233 8.40 -13.97 9.86
CA GLN A 233 8.98 -14.39 8.58
C GLN A 233 8.52 -13.49 7.42
N ARG A 234 7.24 -13.09 7.41
CA ARG A 234 6.69 -12.16 6.39
C ARG A 234 7.38 -10.79 6.48
N ILE A 235 7.60 -10.26 7.68
CA ILE A 235 8.29 -8.96 7.86
C ILE A 235 9.77 -9.05 7.44
N GLU A 236 10.47 -10.11 7.86
CA GLU A 236 11.87 -10.32 7.46
C GLU A 236 12.01 -10.45 5.94
N GLU A 237 11.08 -11.15 5.30
CA GLU A 237 11.07 -11.29 3.85
C GLU A 237 10.74 -9.95 3.16
N ALA A 238 9.80 -9.17 3.71
CA ALA A 238 9.51 -7.82 3.22
C ALA A 238 10.73 -6.89 3.31
N GLU A 239 11.50 -6.97 4.40
CA GLU A 239 12.73 -6.19 4.56
C GLU A 239 13.84 -6.59 3.56
N LYS A 240 13.94 -7.87 3.22
CA LYS A 240 14.88 -8.35 2.18
C LYS A 240 14.49 -7.86 0.79
N ARG A 241 13.17 -7.69 0.56
CA ARG A 241 12.61 -7.24 -0.72
C ARG A 241 12.49 -5.72 -0.85
N ASP A 242 12.86 -4.96 0.18
CA ASP A 242 12.78 -3.49 0.18
C ASP A 242 13.44 -2.91 -1.08
N HIS A 243 12.64 -2.23 -1.90
CA HIS A 243 13.08 -1.65 -3.18
C HIS A 243 14.24 -0.67 -3.04
N ARG A 244 14.40 -0.02 -1.87
CA ARG A 244 15.51 0.89 -1.59
C ARG A 244 16.83 0.15 -1.43
N LYS A 245 16.80 -1.01 -0.76
CA LYS A 245 17.98 -1.88 -0.58
C LYS A 245 18.37 -2.54 -1.90
N ILE A 246 17.38 -3.12 -2.60
CA ILE A 246 17.58 -3.77 -3.90
C ILE A 246 17.98 -2.74 -4.95
N GLY A 247 17.32 -1.58 -5.00
CA GLY A 247 17.65 -0.50 -5.94
C GLY A 247 19.08 -0.01 -5.80
N LYS A 248 19.57 0.11 -4.57
CA LYS A 248 20.98 0.43 -4.30
C LYS A 248 21.91 -0.71 -4.77
N ALA A 249 21.61 -1.96 -4.43
CA ALA A 249 22.43 -3.12 -4.77
C ALA A 249 22.55 -3.33 -6.30
N LEU A 250 21.46 -3.08 -7.05
CA LEU A 250 21.41 -3.22 -8.51
C LEU A 250 21.70 -1.92 -9.26
N ASN A 251 22.08 -0.86 -8.54
CA ASN A 251 22.39 0.46 -9.12
C ASN A 251 21.24 1.02 -9.99
N LEU A 252 20.00 1.01 -9.44
CA LEU A 252 18.82 1.44 -10.16
C LEU A 252 18.54 2.94 -10.00
N PHE A 253 18.61 3.45 -8.78
CA PHE A 253 18.29 4.84 -8.44
C PHE A 253 18.87 5.24 -7.09
N HIS A 254 18.85 6.55 -6.82
CA HIS A 254 19.04 7.09 -5.47
C HIS A 254 18.16 8.31 -5.24
N MET A 255 18.07 8.71 -3.98
CA MET A 255 17.46 9.96 -3.54
C MET A 255 18.48 10.73 -2.72
N GLN A 256 18.43 12.07 -2.77
CA GLN A 256 19.33 12.94 -2.04
C GLN A 256 18.63 14.19 -1.52
N GLU A 257 19.28 14.89 -0.60
CA GLU A 257 18.72 16.03 0.13
C GLU A 257 18.38 17.22 -0.76
N GLN A 258 19.14 17.42 -1.85
CA GLN A 258 18.93 18.54 -2.78
C GLN A 258 17.62 18.44 -3.58
N ALA A 259 17.02 17.22 -3.64
CA ALA A 259 15.75 16.99 -4.31
C ALA A 259 14.91 15.98 -3.48
N PRO A 260 14.42 16.40 -2.30
CA PRO A 260 13.76 15.48 -1.38
C PRO A 260 12.45 14.94 -1.97
N GLY A 261 12.34 13.60 -2.02
CA GLY A 261 11.20 12.92 -2.62
C GLY A 261 11.17 12.91 -4.14
N MET A 262 12.29 13.20 -4.81
CA MET A 262 12.47 13.10 -6.25
C MET A 262 13.57 12.10 -6.59
N VAL A 263 13.39 11.34 -7.65
CA VAL A 263 14.22 10.18 -7.98
C VAL A 263 15.33 10.55 -8.95
N PHE A 264 16.58 10.19 -8.59
CA PHE A 264 17.70 10.18 -9.52
C PHE A 264 17.85 8.77 -10.11
N TRP A 265 17.41 8.58 -11.34
CA TRP A 265 17.50 7.30 -12.03
C TRP A 265 18.91 7.06 -12.56
N HIS A 266 19.49 5.90 -12.24
CA HIS A 266 20.73 5.44 -12.85
C HIS A 266 20.43 4.69 -14.16
N ALA A 267 21.44 4.39 -14.95
CA ALA A 267 21.25 3.78 -16.26
C ALA A 267 20.42 2.48 -16.21
N ASN A 268 20.65 1.63 -15.22
CA ASN A 268 19.88 0.38 -15.08
C ASN A 268 18.40 0.65 -14.73
N GLY A 269 18.15 1.54 -13.79
CA GLY A 269 16.78 1.91 -13.41
C GLY A 269 16.05 2.67 -14.52
N TRP A 270 16.76 3.56 -15.20
CA TRP A 270 16.22 4.28 -16.34
C TRP A 270 15.87 3.34 -17.51
N THR A 271 16.63 2.26 -17.72
CA THR A 271 16.28 1.23 -18.70
C THR A 271 14.95 0.55 -18.35
N ILE A 272 14.73 0.17 -17.08
CA ILE A 272 13.44 -0.40 -16.65
C ILE A 272 12.31 0.60 -16.93
N TYR A 273 12.52 1.86 -16.57
CA TYR A 273 11.55 2.94 -16.77
C TYR A 273 11.18 3.08 -18.25
N GLN A 274 12.18 3.18 -19.14
CA GLN A 274 11.95 3.32 -20.58
C GLN A 274 11.24 2.12 -21.20
N VAL A 275 11.57 0.90 -20.77
CA VAL A 275 10.89 -0.32 -21.25
C VAL A 275 9.43 -0.31 -20.85
N LEU A 276 9.15 0.06 -19.61
CA LEU A 276 7.77 0.16 -19.10
C LEU A 276 7.00 1.29 -19.81
N GLU A 277 7.62 2.44 -20.04
CA GLU A 277 7.03 3.55 -20.77
C GLU A 277 6.69 3.16 -22.22
N GLN A 278 7.62 2.50 -22.92
CA GLN A 278 7.40 2.03 -24.28
C GLN A 278 6.28 0.98 -24.35
N TYR A 279 6.22 0.07 -23.37
CA TYR A 279 5.14 -0.89 -23.25
C TYR A 279 3.78 -0.18 -23.10
N MET A 280 3.68 0.79 -22.16
CA MET A 280 2.45 1.53 -21.94
C MET A 280 2.07 2.40 -23.14
N ARG A 281 3.04 2.99 -23.85
CA ARG A 281 2.79 3.73 -25.10
C ARG A 281 2.14 2.86 -26.16
N LYS A 282 2.67 1.63 -26.33
CA LYS A 282 2.06 0.65 -27.24
C LYS A 282 0.65 0.28 -26.78
N VAL A 283 0.44 -0.02 -25.52
CA VAL A 283 -0.88 -0.34 -24.94
C VAL A 283 -1.88 0.78 -25.20
N GLN A 284 -1.50 2.04 -24.95
CA GLN A 284 -2.36 3.19 -25.20
C GLN A 284 -2.69 3.36 -26.69
N HIS A 285 -1.68 3.33 -27.54
CA HIS A 285 -1.85 3.44 -29.00
C HIS A 285 -2.78 2.35 -29.55
N ASP A 286 -2.57 1.09 -29.19
CA ASP A 286 -3.36 -0.06 -29.66
C ASP A 286 -4.83 0.02 -29.18
N ASN A 287 -5.13 0.80 -28.14
CA ASN A 287 -6.47 1.03 -27.60
C ASN A 287 -7.05 2.42 -27.97
N GLY A 288 -6.49 3.07 -28.99
CA GLY A 288 -7.03 4.29 -29.58
C GLY A 288 -6.84 5.55 -28.74
N TYR A 289 -5.80 5.62 -27.90
CA TYR A 289 -5.42 6.84 -27.19
C TYR A 289 -4.43 7.65 -28.02
N GLU A 290 -4.66 8.95 -28.11
CA GLU A 290 -3.75 9.93 -28.69
C GLU A 290 -2.78 10.44 -27.63
N GLU A 291 -1.46 10.25 -27.86
CA GLU A 291 -0.45 10.79 -26.94
C GLU A 291 -0.29 12.29 -27.14
N ILE A 292 -0.44 13.05 -26.06
CA ILE A 292 -0.25 14.50 -26.03
C ILE A 292 0.83 14.89 -25.02
N LYS A 293 1.26 16.15 -25.05
CA LYS A 293 2.20 16.71 -24.06
C LYS A 293 1.79 18.10 -23.65
N THR A 294 1.71 18.36 -22.34
CA THR A 294 1.30 19.64 -21.78
C THR A 294 2.40 20.27 -20.91
N PRO A 295 2.40 21.62 -20.74
CA PRO A 295 3.39 22.31 -19.93
C PRO A 295 3.41 21.86 -18.48
N GLN A 296 4.60 21.87 -17.86
CA GLN A 296 4.78 21.53 -16.44
C GLN A 296 4.50 22.70 -15.50
N ILE A 297 4.82 23.92 -15.93
CA ILE A 297 4.62 25.14 -15.14
C ILE A 297 3.46 25.89 -15.79
N VAL A 298 2.40 26.13 -15.02
CA VAL A 298 1.14 26.66 -15.52
C VAL A 298 0.66 27.79 -14.62
N ASP A 299 0.12 28.86 -15.23
CA ASP A 299 -0.40 30.04 -14.54
C ASP A 299 -1.52 29.66 -13.54
N ARG A 300 -1.51 30.35 -12.41
CA ARG A 300 -2.48 30.17 -11.30
C ARG A 300 -3.94 30.22 -11.74
N SER A 301 -4.27 31.05 -12.73
CA SER A 301 -5.65 31.22 -13.19
C SER A 301 -6.31 29.92 -13.68
N LEU A 302 -5.55 29.00 -14.30
CA LEU A 302 -6.07 27.70 -14.69
C LEU A 302 -6.42 26.83 -13.48
N TRP A 303 -5.60 26.89 -12.43
CA TRP A 303 -5.80 26.15 -11.18
C TRP A 303 -6.97 26.70 -10.36
N GLU A 304 -7.20 28.01 -10.41
CA GLU A 304 -8.37 28.66 -9.79
C GLU A 304 -9.67 28.23 -10.49
N ARG A 305 -9.70 28.32 -11.82
CA ARG A 305 -10.86 27.93 -12.62
C ARG A 305 -11.23 26.46 -12.43
N SER A 306 -10.27 25.58 -12.46
CA SER A 306 -10.48 24.14 -12.26
C SER A 306 -10.79 23.76 -10.81
N GLY A 307 -10.65 24.68 -9.84
CA GLY A 307 -10.90 24.44 -8.42
C GLY A 307 -9.73 23.83 -7.64
N HIS A 308 -8.61 23.52 -8.30
CA HIS A 308 -7.44 22.94 -7.63
C HIS A 308 -6.81 23.90 -6.63
N TRP A 309 -6.76 25.20 -6.95
CA TRP A 309 -6.16 26.20 -6.07
C TRP A 309 -6.88 26.27 -4.71
N GLY A 310 -8.21 26.19 -4.67
CA GLY A 310 -8.99 26.22 -3.43
C GLY A 310 -8.93 24.93 -2.60
N ASN A 311 -8.84 23.77 -3.27
CA ASN A 311 -8.96 22.47 -2.61
C ASN A 311 -7.62 21.74 -2.43
N TYR A 312 -6.56 22.16 -3.14
CA TYR A 312 -5.30 21.42 -3.23
C TYR A 312 -4.03 22.30 -3.10
N ALA A 313 -4.17 23.59 -2.80
CA ALA A 313 -3.04 24.56 -2.80
C ALA A 313 -1.89 24.16 -1.86
N THR A 314 -2.17 23.58 -0.71
CA THR A 314 -1.15 23.13 0.27
C THR A 314 -0.24 22.04 -0.28
N ASN A 315 -0.71 21.29 -1.28
CA ASN A 315 0.02 20.20 -1.91
C ASN A 315 0.68 20.62 -3.24
N MET A 316 0.67 21.91 -3.60
CA MET A 316 1.24 22.39 -4.84
C MET A 316 2.60 23.07 -4.61
N PHE A 317 3.55 22.85 -5.51
CA PHE A 317 4.75 23.68 -5.61
C PHE A 317 4.41 24.93 -6.43
N THR A 318 4.57 26.09 -5.81
CA THR A 318 4.28 27.38 -6.44
C THR A 318 5.55 28.19 -6.67
N THR A 319 5.55 29.03 -7.71
CA THR A 319 6.61 29.96 -8.04
C THR A 319 6.02 31.25 -8.60
N ALA A 320 6.79 32.31 -8.60
CA ALA A 320 6.39 33.58 -9.19
C ALA A 320 7.45 34.07 -10.19
N SER A 321 7.01 34.58 -11.31
CA SER A 321 7.86 35.23 -12.33
C SER A 321 7.07 36.30 -13.08
N GLU A 322 7.71 37.39 -13.44
CA GLU A 322 7.11 38.48 -14.22
C GLU A 322 5.78 39.02 -13.65
N ASN A 323 5.68 39.11 -12.31
CA ASN A 323 4.46 39.48 -11.56
C ASN A 323 3.26 38.56 -11.76
N ARG A 324 3.51 37.28 -12.05
CA ARG A 324 2.51 36.23 -12.13
C ARG A 324 2.85 35.06 -11.18
N ASP A 325 1.82 34.46 -10.63
CA ASP A 325 1.92 33.22 -9.86
C ASP A 325 1.74 32.02 -10.77
N TYR A 326 2.57 31.01 -10.59
CA TYR A 326 2.52 29.75 -11.31
C TYR A 326 2.52 28.59 -10.33
N ALA A 327 2.05 27.44 -10.77
CA ALA A 327 2.27 26.19 -10.09
C ALA A 327 2.96 25.18 -11.02
N VAL A 328 3.83 24.34 -10.43
CA VAL A 328 4.25 23.11 -11.07
C VAL A 328 3.05 22.16 -11.02
N LYS A 329 2.60 21.64 -12.16
CA LYS A 329 1.35 20.89 -12.24
C LYS A 329 1.31 19.71 -11.28
N PRO A 330 0.31 19.63 -10.38
CA PRO A 330 0.10 18.47 -9.53
C PRO A 330 -0.70 17.36 -10.21
N MET A 331 -1.40 17.68 -11.30
CA MET A 331 -2.27 16.84 -12.12
C MET A 331 -2.28 17.34 -13.56
N ASN A 332 -2.65 16.47 -14.52
CA ASN A 332 -2.68 16.81 -15.95
C ASN A 332 -4.06 17.28 -16.43
N CYS A 333 -5.12 16.96 -15.71
CA CYS A 333 -6.51 17.12 -16.14
C CYS A 333 -6.89 18.52 -16.66
N PRO A 334 -6.59 19.66 -15.98
CA PRO A 334 -6.96 20.95 -16.52
C PRO A 334 -6.25 21.28 -17.84
N CYS A 335 -5.01 20.79 -18.01
CA CYS A 335 -4.25 21.02 -19.24
C CYS A 335 -4.83 20.21 -20.42
N HIS A 336 -5.31 18.99 -20.17
CA HIS A 336 -5.98 18.17 -21.20
C HIS A 336 -7.28 18.82 -21.68
N VAL A 337 -8.06 19.43 -20.78
CA VAL A 337 -9.24 20.23 -21.18
C VAL A 337 -8.83 21.40 -22.08
N GLN A 338 -7.68 22.05 -21.83
CA GLN A 338 -7.21 23.12 -22.72
C GLN A 338 -6.85 22.59 -24.11
N VAL A 339 -6.34 21.36 -24.22
CA VAL A 339 -6.10 20.71 -25.52
C VAL A 339 -7.42 20.35 -26.21
N PHE A 340 -8.38 19.80 -25.46
CA PHE A 340 -9.72 19.51 -25.97
C PHE A 340 -10.39 20.76 -26.57
N ASN A 341 -10.25 21.92 -25.92
CA ASN A 341 -10.84 23.18 -26.33
C ASN A 341 -10.21 23.78 -27.61
N GLN A 342 -9.15 23.16 -28.14
CA GLN A 342 -8.59 23.59 -29.43
C GLN A 342 -9.42 23.07 -30.58
N GLY A 343 -10.24 23.92 -31.16
CA GLY A 343 -11.19 23.60 -32.23
C GLY A 343 -12.51 22.98 -31.73
N LEU A 344 -13.54 23.20 -32.51
CA LEU A 344 -14.89 22.69 -32.20
C LEU A 344 -14.92 21.17 -32.43
N LYS A 345 -15.40 20.43 -31.44
CA LYS A 345 -15.63 18.98 -31.50
C LYS A 345 -17.10 18.69 -31.81
N SER A 346 -17.38 17.57 -32.46
CA SER A 346 -18.72 17.05 -32.65
C SER A 346 -18.91 15.74 -31.90
N TYR A 347 -20.15 15.31 -31.71
CA TYR A 347 -20.46 13.99 -31.13
C TYR A 347 -19.77 12.82 -31.87
N ARG A 348 -19.39 12.99 -33.13
CA ARG A 348 -18.71 11.99 -33.94
C ARG A 348 -17.23 11.83 -33.58
N ASP A 349 -16.66 12.85 -32.94
CA ASP A 349 -15.29 12.84 -32.46
C ASP A 349 -15.16 12.17 -31.09
N LEU A 350 -16.30 11.87 -30.44
CA LEU A 350 -16.37 11.25 -29.11
C LEU A 350 -16.63 9.72 -29.22
N PRO A 351 -16.04 8.90 -28.35
CA PRO A 351 -15.16 9.27 -27.25
C PRO A 351 -13.76 9.69 -27.74
N LEU A 352 -13.25 10.82 -27.25
CA LEU A 352 -11.90 11.28 -27.52
C LEU A 352 -10.99 10.91 -26.35
N ARG A 353 -9.97 10.08 -26.61
CA ARG A 353 -9.07 9.55 -25.59
C ARG A 353 -7.69 10.20 -25.74
N MET A 354 -7.31 11.05 -24.77
CA MET A 354 -6.00 11.72 -24.73
C MET A 354 -5.16 11.12 -23.60
N ALA A 355 -3.93 10.72 -23.91
CA ALA A 355 -2.98 10.16 -22.94
C ALA A 355 -1.73 11.03 -22.83
N GLU A 356 -1.16 11.12 -21.64
CA GLU A 356 0.11 11.80 -21.39
C GLU A 356 0.95 11.03 -20.37
N PHE A 357 2.22 10.77 -20.67
CA PHE A 357 3.20 10.50 -19.62
C PHE A 357 3.54 11.82 -18.95
N GLY A 358 2.65 12.18 -17.99
CA GLY A 358 2.62 13.48 -17.36
C GLY A 358 3.48 13.55 -16.12
N SER A 359 4.53 14.37 -16.16
CA SER A 359 5.35 14.65 -14.98
C SER A 359 4.62 15.59 -14.03
N CYS A 360 4.23 15.07 -12.88
CA CYS A 360 3.49 15.80 -11.84
C CYS A 360 4.31 15.95 -10.56
N HIS A 361 4.04 17.02 -9.81
CA HIS A 361 4.72 17.30 -8.56
C HIS A 361 3.71 17.63 -7.46
N ARG A 362 3.83 16.95 -6.30
CA ARG A 362 2.99 17.16 -5.13
C ARG A 362 3.86 17.40 -3.91
N ASN A 363 3.58 18.46 -3.16
CA ASN A 363 4.33 18.81 -1.96
C ASN A 363 3.91 17.91 -0.79
N GLU A 364 4.20 16.63 -0.91
CA GLU A 364 3.95 15.65 0.15
C GLU A 364 4.76 15.98 1.40
N PRO A 365 4.20 15.80 2.62
CA PRO A 365 4.94 15.99 3.87
C PRO A 365 6.19 15.10 3.92
N SER A 366 7.31 15.62 4.43
CA SER A 366 8.57 14.88 4.48
C SER A 366 8.48 13.55 5.24
N GLY A 367 7.69 13.49 6.31
CA GLY A 367 7.47 12.29 7.10
C GLY A 367 6.66 11.18 6.41
N SER A 368 5.99 11.50 5.28
CA SER A 368 5.23 10.53 4.51
C SER A 368 6.01 9.92 3.33
N LEU A 369 7.20 10.46 3.02
CA LEU A 369 8.01 9.98 1.88
C LEU A 369 8.56 8.58 2.14
N HIS A 370 8.49 7.71 1.12
CA HIS A 370 8.94 6.33 1.26
C HIS A 370 9.49 5.77 -0.07
N GLY A 371 10.78 5.96 -0.32
CA GLY A 371 11.44 5.48 -1.54
C GLY A 371 10.66 5.84 -2.80
N LEU A 372 10.45 4.87 -3.70
CA LEU A 372 9.65 5.03 -4.90
C LEU A 372 8.13 4.99 -4.64
N MET A 373 7.70 4.49 -3.47
CA MET A 373 6.28 4.27 -3.15
C MET A 373 5.52 5.56 -2.88
N ARG A 374 6.19 6.57 -2.32
CA ARG A 374 5.62 7.89 -2.07
C ARG A 374 6.67 8.98 -2.28
N VAL A 375 6.51 9.70 -3.36
CA VAL A 375 7.45 10.69 -3.89
C VAL A 375 6.76 12.04 -4.05
N ARG A 376 7.56 13.10 -4.27
CA ARG A 376 7.06 14.43 -4.60
C ARG A 376 7.06 14.72 -6.09
N GLY A 377 7.98 14.12 -6.85
CA GLY A 377 8.03 14.19 -8.31
C GLY A 377 7.83 12.82 -8.91
N PHE A 378 6.85 12.66 -9.81
CA PHE A 378 6.49 11.38 -10.41
C PHE A 378 5.88 11.58 -11.80
N THR A 379 5.90 10.51 -12.58
CA THR A 379 5.25 10.48 -13.90
C THR A 379 4.07 9.53 -13.86
N GLN A 380 2.90 10.00 -14.30
CA GLN A 380 1.69 9.18 -14.43
C GLN A 380 1.53 8.68 -15.87
N ASP A 381 0.97 7.48 -16.04
CA ASP A 381 0.40 6.98 -17.29
C ASP A 381 -1.03 7.51 -17.48
N ASP A 382 -1.17 8.81 -17.34
CA ASP A 382 -2.44 9.50 -17.22
C ASP A 382 -3.16 9.60 -18.56
N ALA A 383 -4.47 9.47 -18.55
CA ALA A 383 -5.29 9.79 -19.70
C ALA A 383 -6.67 10.29 -19.30
N HIS A 384 -7.25 11.06 -20.22
CA HIS A 384 -8.58 11.62 -20.07
C HIS A 384 -9.42 11.27 -21.28
N ILE A 385 -10.62 10.75 -21.02
CA ILE A 385 -11.58 10.36 -22.04
C ILE A 385 -12.73 11.37 -21.98
N PHE A 386 -12.90 12.12 -23.06
CA PHE A 386 -14.07 12.99 -23.22
C PHE A 386 -15.13 12.21 -23.98
N CYS A 387 -16.29 12.06 -23.37
CA CYS A 387 -17.36 11.23 -23.89
C CYS A 387 -18.75 11.80 -23.62
N THR A 388 -19.76 11.26 -24.30
CA THR A 388 -21.15 11.51 -23.96
C THR A 388 -21.57 10.65 -22.77
N GLN A 389 -22.67 11.02 -22.12
CA GLN A 389 -23.23 10.27 -21.00
C GLN A 389 -23.50 8.79 -21.36
N SER A 390 -23.97 8.51 -22.56
CA SER A 390 -24.27 7.15 -23.04
C SER A 390 -23.04 6.28 -23.26
N GLN A 391 -21.85 6.88 -23.42
CA GLN A 391 -20.59 6.16 -23.67
C GLN A 391 -19.86 5.75 -22.39
N ILE A 392 -20.21 6.31 -21.22
CA ILE A 392 -19.47 6.08 -19.96
C ILE A 392 -19.34 4.59 -19.63
N GLN A 393 -20.45 3.85 -19.65
CA GLN A 393 -20.46 2.44 -19.24
C GLN A 393 -19.50 1.60 -20.10
N GLN A 394 -19.50 1.82 -21.41
CA GLN A 394 -18.63 1.09 -22.34
C GLN A 394 -17.16 1.46 -22.11
N GLU A 395 -16.83 2.75 -21.95
CA GLU A 395 -15.48 3.22 -21.73
C GLU A 395 -14.90 2.70 -20.40
N VAL A 396 -15.71 2.67 -19.34
CA VAL A 396 -15.30 2.10 -18.05
C VAL A 396 -15.09 0.59 -18.14
N ALA A 397 -15.97 -0.14 -18.83
CA ALA A 397 -15.83 -1.58 -19.02
C ALA A 397 -14.58 -1.94 -19.84
N ASP A 398 -14.29 -1.20 -20.91
CA ASP A 398 -13.09 -1.38 -21.71
C ASP A 398 -11.82 -1.07 -20.92
N PHE A 399 -11.86 -0.03 -20.07
CA PHE A 399 -10.75 0.29 -19.20
C PHE A 399 -10.49 -0.79 -18.14
N ILE A 400 -11.54 -1.37 -17.54
CA ILE A 400 -11.39 -2.49 -16.59
C ILE A 400 -10.64 -3.64 -17.27
N LYS A 401 -11.09 -4.08 -18.45
CA LYS A 401 -10.44 -5.17 -19.20
C LYS A 401 -8.98 -4.85 -19.51
N LEU A 402 -8.70 -3.62 -19.97
CA LEU A 402 -7.36 -3.19 -20.31
C LEU A 402 -6.44 -3.20 -19.08
N THR A 403 -6.93 -2.72 -17.95
CA THR A 403 -6.18 -2.67 -16.69
C THR A 403 -5.81 -4.08 -16.21
N LEU A 404 -6.76 -5.00 -16.23
CA LEU A 404 -6.53 -6.40 -15.85
C LEU A 404 -5.50 -7.08 -16.75
N ALA A 405 -5.58 -6.87 -18.07
CA ALA A 405 -4.62 -7.42 -19.03
C ALA A 405 -3.19 -6.89 -18.80
N VAL A 406 -3.04 -5.60 -18.49
CA VAL A 406 -1.74 -5.00 -18.16
C VAL A 406 -1.17 -5.59 -16.88
N TYR A 407 -1.99 -5.78 -15.84
CA TYR A 407 -1.52 -6.35 -14.58
C TYR A 407 -1.11 -7.82 -14.73
N GLU A 408 -1.87 -8.60 -15.50
CA GLU A 408 -1.51 -9.98 -15.85
C GLU A 408 -0.16 -10.05 -16.59
N ASP A 409 0.11 -9.12 -17.51
CA ASP A 409 1.39 -9.02 -18.23
C ASP A 409 2.58 -8.81 -17.29
N PHE A 410 2.36 -8.25 -16.09
CA PHE A 410 3.38 -8.07 -15.05
C PHE A 410 3.27 -9.06 -13.89
N GLY A 411 2.49 -10.16 -14.07
CA GLY A 411 2.41 -11.27 -13.11
C GLY A 411 1.54 -11.00 -11.88
N PHE A 412 0.59 -10.04 -11.98
CA PHE A 412 -0.40 -9.77 -10.93
C PHE A 412 -1.75 -10.35 -11.35
N ASP A 413 -2.20 -11.38 -10.67
CA ASP A 413 -3.47 -12.09 -10.87
C ASP A 413 -4.50 -11.83 -9.76
N ASN A 414 -4.07 -11.30 -8.61
CA ASN A 414 -4.92 -11.01 -7.47
C ASN A 414 -5.14 -9.50 -7.33
N ILE A 415 -6.25 -9.03 -7.91
CA ILE A 415 -6.60 -7.61 -8.00
C ILE A 415 -7.84 -7.35 -7.16
N ILE A 416 -7.75 -6.34 -6.30
CA ILE A 416 -8.86 -5.89 -5.44
C ILE A 416 -9.44 -4.63 -6.05
N MET A 417 -10.74 -4.64 -6.35
CA MET A 417 -11.47 -3.50 -6.88
C MET A 417 -12.38 -2.89 -5.83
N LYS A 418 -12.36 -1.56 -5.72
CA LYS A 418 -13.21 -0.81 -4.80
C LYS A 418 -13.81 0.39 -5.51
N LEU A 419 -15.07 0.71 -5.19
CA LEU A 419 -15.76 1.94 -5.61
C LEU A 419 -15.75 2.95 -4.47
N SER A 420 -14.94 3.98 -4.61
CA SER A 420 -14.85 5.10 -3.67
C SER A 420 -15.94 6.13 -3.99
N THR A 421 -16.84 6.35 -3.04
CA THR A 421 -18.00 7.24 -3.19
C THR A 421 -17.71 8.65 -2.68
N ARG A 422 -18.71 9.52 -2.79
CA ARG A 422 -18.62 10.96 -2.48
C ARG A 422 -18.05 11.28 -1.12
N PRO A 423 -17.05 12.19 -1.02
CA PRO A 423 -16.55 12.71 0.24
C PRO A 423 -17.48 13.83 0.78
N GLU A 424 -17.29 14.19 2.05
CA GLU A 424 -18.05 15.28 2.68
C GLU A 424 -17.82 16.62 1.95
N LYS A 425 -16.55 16.96 1.64
CA LYS A 425 -16.20 18.13 0.84
C LYS A 425 -16.08 17.74 -0.63
N ARG A 426 -16.99 18.23 -1.45
CA ARG A 426 -17.06 17.92 -2.88
C ARG A 426 -17.59 19.09 -3.71
N VAL A 427 -17.40 19.04 -5.01
CA VAL A 427 -18.02 19.92 -6.01
C VAL A 427 -19.12 19.16 -6.76
N GLY A 428 -20.06 19.87 -7.37
CA GLY A 428 -21.19 19.30 -8.10
C GLY A 428 -22.43 19.06 -7.23
N SER A 429 -23.55 18.75 -7.89
CA SER A 429 -24.82 18.45 -7.23
C SER A 429 -24.91 16.99 -6.79
N ASP A 430 -25.84 16.67 -5.88
CA ASP A 430 -26.06 15.29 -5.44
C ASP A 430 -26.53 14.41 -6.60
N GLU A 431 -27.34 14.94 -7.53
CA GLU A 431 -27.82 14.23 -8.72
C GLU A 431 -26.66 13.85 -9.64
N SER A 432 -25.66 14.73 -9.81
CA SER A 432 -24.46 14.43 -10.62
C SER A 432 -23.61 13.33 -9.98
N TRP A 433 -23.53 13.29 -8.66
CA TRP A 433 -22.86 12.24 -7.91
C TRP A 433 -23.61 10.91 -7.95
N ASP A 434 -24.94 10.92 -7.76
CA ASP A 434 -25.77 9.72 -7.85
C ASP A 434 -25.63 9.07 -9.23
N PHE A 435 -25.63 9.88 -10.29
CA PHE A 435 -25.42 9.43 -11.65
C PHE A 435 -24.03 8.79 -11.84
N ALA A 436 -22.96 9.48 -11.43
CA ALA A 436 -21.60 9.03 -11.61
C ALA A 436 -21.29 7.75 -10.80
N GLU A 437 -21.72 7.69 -9.54
CA GLU A 437 -21.57 6.50 -8.70
C GLU A 437 -22.31 5.30 -9.29
N LYS A 438 -23.54 5.51 -9.76
CA LYS A 438 -24.32 4.45 -10.40
C LYS A 438 -23.66 3.95 -11.69
N ALA A 439 -23.15 4.83 -12.53
CA ALA A 439 -22.50 4.44 -13.79
C ALA A 439 -21.26 3.54 -13.53
N LEU A 440 -20.46 3.87 -12.50
CA LEU A 440 -19.32 3.06 -12.09
C LEU A 440 -19.73 1.72 -11.48
N ALA A 441 -20.78 1.70 -10.64
CA ALA A 441 -21.29 0.46 -10.06
C ALA A 441 -21.86 -0.47 -11.13
N ASP A 442 -22.65 0.04 -12.08
CA ASP A 442 -23.23 -0.73 -13.19
C ASP A 442 -22.10 -1.35 -14.08
N ALA A 443 -21.00 -0.62 -14.30
CA ALA A 443 -19.85 -1.12 -15.04
C ALA A 443 -19.10 -2.24 -14.29
N LEU A 444 -18.92 -2.08 -12.96
CA LEU A 444 -18.31 -3.12 -12.12
C LEU A 444 -19.19 -4.38 -12.07
N ASP A 445 -20.49 -4.25 -11.87
CA ASP A 445 -21.42 -5.37 -11.87
C ASP A 445 -21.38 -6.13 -13.21
N SER A 446 -21.29 -5.40 -14.32
CA SER A 446 -21.17 -5.98 -15.66
C SER A 446 -19.86 -6.72 -15.90
N SER A 447 -18.82 -6.44 -15.12
CA SER A 447 -17.51 -7.13 -15.22
C SER A 447 -17.55 -8.56 -14.70
N GLY A 448 -18.52 -8.89 -13.84
CA GLY A 448 -18.62 -10.20 -13.19
C GLY A 448 -17.54 -10.49 -12.16
N LEU A 449 -16.78 -9.47 -11.74
CA LEU A 449 -15.71 -9.58 -10.75
C LEU A 449 -16.16 -9.08 -9.38
N ASP A 450 -15.55 -9.60 -8.32
CA ASP A 450 -15.81 -9.17 -6.95
C ASP A 450 -15.29 -7.74 -6.72
N TRP A 451 -16.12 -6.89 -6.12
CA TRP A 451 -15.76 -5.54 -5.75
C TRP A 451 -16.48 -5.10 -4.47
N ALA A 452 -16.02 -4.02 -3.83
CA ALA A 452 -16.58 -3.48 -2.60
C ALA A 452 -16.70 -1.94 -2.63
N TYR A 453 -17.66 -1.40 -1.88
CA TYR A 453 -17.74 0.04 -1.64
C TYR A 453 -16.64 0.51 -0.68
N LEU A 454 -16.13 1.72 -0.91
CA LEU A 454 -15.25 2.47 -0.02
C LEU A 454 -15.87 3.87 0.21
N PRO A 455 -16.80 4.01 1.17
CA PRO A 455 -17.55 5.23 1.38
C PRO A 455 -16.69 6.42 1.77
N GLY A 456 -16.90 7.58 1.12
CA GLY A 456 -16.24 8.84 1.49
C GLY A 456 -14.84 9.07 0.92
N GLU A 457 -14.29 8.11 0.18
CA GLU A 457 -12.89 8.15 -0.31
C GLU A 457 -12.78 8.59 -1.78
N GLY A 458 -13.86 9.04 -2.40
CA GLY A 458 -13.87 9.62 -3.74
C GLY A 458 -13.05 10.92 -3.82
N ALA A 459 -12.67 11.30 -5.04
CA ALA A 459 -12.05 12.61 -5.26
C ALA A 459 -13.07 13.74 -5.04
N PHE A 460 -12.61 14.96 -4.77
CA PHE A 460 -13.53 16.07 -4.54
C PHE A 460 -14.40 16.41 -5.77
N TYR A 461 -14.02 15.94 -6.96
CA TYR A 461 -14.69 16.21 -8.24
C TYR A 461 -15.46 15.01 -8.82
N GLY A 462 -15.28 13.80 -8.30
CA GLY A 462 -15.99 12.61 -8.77
C GLY A 462 -15.66 11.31 -8.05
N PRO A 463 -16.57 10.31 -8.13
CA PRO A 463 -16.34 8.98 -7.61
C PRO A 463 -15.30 8.24 -8.46
N LYS A 464 -14.67 7.19 -7.90
CA LYS A 464 -13.62 6.45 -8.59
C LYS A 464 -13.68 4.95 -8.32
N ILE A 465 -13.34 4.16 -9.32
CA ILE A 465 -12.93 2.76 -9.13
C ILE A 465 -11.43 2.76 -8.85
N GLU A 466 -11.03 2.06 -7.80
CA GLU A 466 -9.65 1.81 -7.43
C GLU A 466 -9.27 0.37 -7.69
N PHE A 467 -8.10 0.18 -8.34
CA PHE A 467 -7.50 -1.14 -8.55
C PHE A 467 -6.27 -1.26 -7.68
N SER A 468 -6.29 -2.25 -6.79
CA SER A 468 -5.18 -2.53 -5.89
C SER A 468 -4.58 -3.89 -6.20
N LEU A 469 -3.26 -3.93 -6.31
CA LEU A 469 -2.48 -5.13 -6.52
C LEU A 469 -2.13 -5.76 -5.18
N LYS A 470 -2.26 -7.08 -5.09
CA LYS A 470 -1.73 -7.85 -3.97
C LYS A 470 -0.43 -8.50 -4.39
N ASP A 471 0.65 -8.14 -3.72
CA ASP A 471 1.98 -8.67 -4.04
C ASP A 471 2.21 -10.07 -3.46
N SER A 472 3.35 -10.68 -3.78
CA SER A 472 3.74 -12.02 -3.34
C SER A 472 3.86 -12.19 -1.82
N LEU A 473 3.87 -11.10 -1.05
CA LEU A 473 3.86 -11.07 0.41
C LEU A 473 2.48 -10.79 1.00
N GLY A 474 1.46 -10.65 0.14
CA GLY A 474 0.09 -10.34 0.54
C GLY A 474 -0.17 -8.86 0.85
N ARG A 475 0.80 -7.95 0.59
CA ARG A 475 0.60 -6.50 0.77
C ARG A 475 -0.24 -5.93 -0.37
N VAL A 476 -1.09 -4.97 -0.05
CA VAL A 476 -2.02 -4.33 -1.00
C VAL A 476 -1.48 -2.97 -1.42
N TRP A 477 -1.38 -2.75 -2.73
CA TRP A 477 -0.87 -1.53 -3.34
C TRP A 477 -1.89 -0.94 -4.31
N GLN A 478 -2.46 0.21 -3.98
CA GLN A 478 -3.32 0.95 -4.90
C GLN A 478 -2.50 1.49 -6.07
N CYS A 479 -2.90 1.16 -7.29
CA CYS A 479 -2.25 1.57 -8.54
C CYS A 479 -3.23 2.25 -9.50
N GLY A 480 -4.06 1.47 -10.16
CA GLY A 480 -4.98 1.96 -11.17
C GLY A 480 -6.20 2.67 -10.60
N THR A 481 -6.71 3.62 -11.35
CA THR A 481 -7.97 4.32 -11.04
C THR A 481 -8.68 4.71 -12.32
N ILE A 482 -10.02 4.72 -12.27
CA ILE A 482 -10.86 5.45 -13.22
C ILE A 482 -11.91 6.25 -12.45
N GLN A 483 -12.11 7.51 -12.84
CA GLN A 483 -12.97 8.48 -12.16
C GLN A 483 -13.90 9.13 -13.15
N VAL A 484 -15.15 9.34 -12.78
CA VAL A 484 -16.14 10.06 -13.59
C VAL A 484 -16.26 11.48 -13.09
N ASP A 485 -15.98 12.45 -13.95
CA ASP A 485 -16.03 13.88 -13.64
C ASP A 485 -16.96 14.61 -14.61
N PRO A 486 -18.16 14.94 -14.18
CA PRO A 486 -19.10 15.76 -14.95
C PRO A 486 -18.86 17.27 -14.77
N ASN A 487 -17.96 17.69 -13.86
CA ASN A 487 -17.88 19.08 -13.40
C ASN A 487 -16.71 19.87 -14.04
N MET A 488 -15.53 19.27 -14.19
CA MET A 488 -14.36 19.99 -14.68
C MET A 488 -14.47 20.47 -16.12
N PRO A 489 -15.05 19.71 -17.06
CA PRO A 489 -15.27 20.19 -18.42
C PRO A 489 -16.07 21.49 -18.46
N GLU A 490 -17.19 21.57 -17.74
CA GLU A 490 -18.04 22.78 -17.64
C GLU A 490 -17.25 23.97 -17.05
N ARG A 491 -16.51 23.77 -15.98
CA ARG A 491 -15.71 24.80 -15.31
C ARG A 491 -14.62 25.41 -16.20
N LEU A 492 -14.18 24.67 -17.21
CA LEU A 492 -13.14 25.07 -18.16
C LEU A 492 -13.69 25.31 -19.56
N ASP A 493 -15.01 25.50 -19.71
CA ASP A 493 -15.74 25.82 -20.93
C ASP A 493 -15.52 24.80 -22.06
N ALA A 494 -15.46 23.50 -21.72
CA ALA A 494 -15.38 22.43 -22.70
C ALA A 494 -16.76 22.12 -23.27
N GLU A 495 -16.90 22.16 -24.60
CA GLU A 495 -18.17 21.93 -25.29
C GLU A 495 -17.94 21.11 -26.58
N PHE A 496 -18.95 20.34 -26.95
CA PHE A 496 -19.03 19.69 -28.27
C PHE A 496 -20.41 19.95 -28.89
N VAL A 497 -20.54 19.69 -30.19
CA VAL A 497 -21.81 19.80 -30.91
C VAL A 497 -22.47 18.42 -30.94
N ASN A 498 -23.67 18.30 -30.37
CA ASN A 498 -24.47 17.07 -30.34
C ASN A 498 -25.17 16.79 -31.68
N GLU A 499 -25.93 15.70 -31.74
CA GLU A 499 -26.69 15.28 -32.95
C GLU A 499 -27.77 16.28 -33.37
N GLN A 500 -28.27 17.08 -32.42
CA GLN A 500 -29.28 18.11 -32.66
C GLN A 500 -28.65 19.44 -33.10
N ASN A 501 -27.31 19.48 -33.29
CA ASN A 501 -26.54 20.68 -33.60
C ASN A 501 -26.56 21.73 -32.48
N GLU A 502 -26.68 21.26 -31.23
CA GLU A 502 -26.63 22.09 -30.03
C GLU A 502 -25.30 21.89 -29.30
N ARG A 503 -24.89 22.87 -28.50
CA ARG A 503 -23.69 22.77 -27.65
C ARG A 503 -24.00 22.04 -26.38
N GLU A 504 -23.15 21.06 -26.05
CA GLU A 504 -23.29 20.21 -24.88
C GLU A 504 -21.92 20.04 -24.21
N VAL A 505 -21.91 19.93 -22.88
CA VAL A 505 -20.68 19.68 -22.09
C VAL A 505 -20.38 18.18 -22.07
N PRO A 506 -19.16 17.75 -22.42
CA PRO A 506 -18.81 16.34 -22.34
C PRO A 506 -18.60 15.90 -20.89
N ILE A 507 -18.76 14.60 -20.63
CA ILE A 507 -18.27 13.98 -19.40
C ILE A 507 -16.78 13.65 -19.59
N MET A 508 -16.00 13.84 -18.54
CA MET A 508 -14.58 13.53 -18.53
C MET A 508 -14.31 12.32 -17.62
N LEU A 509 -13.62 11.32 -18.16
CA LEU A 509 -13.14 10.20 -17.37
C LEU A 509 -11.63 10.37 -17.17
N HIS A 510 -11.20 10.39 -15.91
CA HIS A 510 -9.77 10.40 -15.56
C HIS A 510 -9.32 8.96 -15.33
N ARG A 511 -8.23 8.52 -15.94
CA ARG A 511 -7.74 7.17 -15.73
C ARG A 511 -6.23 7.06 -15.70
N ALA A 512 -5.72 6.18 -14.85
CA ALA A 512 -4.34 5.69 -14.85
C ALA A 512 -4.35 4.18 -14.58
N ILE A 513 -3.48 3.42 -15.23
CA ILE A 513 -3.34 1.97 -15.02
C ILE A 513 -2.23 1.69 -13.99
N LEU A 514 -1.04 2.24 -14.22
CA LEU A 514 0.09 2.07 -13.31
C LEU A 514 -0.01 2.98 -12.08
N GLY A 515 -0.69 4.11 -12.22
CA GLY A 515 -0.77 5.20 -11.26
C GLY A 515 0.43 6.14 -11.39
N SER A 516 1.62 5.72 -10.92
CA SER A 516 2.89 6.37 -11.27
C SER A 516 3.95 5.32 -11.62
N PHE A 517 4.86 5.68 -12.54
CA PHE A 517 5.97 4.81 -12.93
C PHE A 517 6.86 4.48 -11.74
N GLU A 518 7.16 5.46 -10.91
CA GLU A 518 8.01 5.32 -9.72
C GLU A 518 7.42 4.27 -8.77
N ARG A 519 6.16 4.43 -8.40
CA ARG A 519 5.48 3.51 -7.48
C ARG A 519 5.35 2.11 -8.08
N PHE A 520 4.96 1.99 -9.34
CA PHE A 520 4.80 0.70 -9.99
C PHE A 520 6.14 -0.04 -10.15
N ILE A 521 7.23 0.66 -10.52
CA ILE A 521 8.58 0.10 -10.53
C ILE A 521 9.00 -0.35 -9.13
N GLY A 522 8.72 0.43 -8.10
CA GLY A 522 8.96 0.04 -6.71
C GLY A 522 8.24 -1.26 -6.33
N ILE A 523 6.96 -1.39 -6.71
CA ILE A 523 6.16 -2.61 -6.50
C ILE A 523 6.76 -3.79 -7.26
N LEU A 524 7.16 -3.62 -8.51
CA LEU A 524 7.82 -4.66 -9.32
C LEU A 524 9.14 -5.13 -8.68
N ILE A 525 9.99 -4.19 -8.21
CA ILE A 525 11.25 -4.52 -7.53
C ILE A 525 10.98 -5.41 -6.31
N GLU A 526 9.99 -5.07 -5.49
CA GLU A 526 9.65 -5.81 -4.28
C GLU A 526 8.95 -7.14 -4.58
N ASN A 527 8.00 -7.16 -5.53
CA ASN A 527 7.29 -8.36 -5.93
C ASN A 527 8.24 -9.43 -6.47
N TYR A 528 9.14 -9.04 -7.36
CA TYR A 528 10.15 -9.93 -7.94
C TYR A 528 11.43 -10.03 -7.08
N ALA A 529 11.50 -9.39 -5.92
CA ALA A 529 12.73 -9.30 -5.13
C ALA A 529 13.95 -8.87 -5.98
N GLY A 530 13.72 -8.06 -7.01
CA GLY A 530 14.71 -7.61 -8.01
C GLY A 530 15.06 -8.63 -9.10
N TRP A 531 14.50 -9.85 -9.06
CA TRP A 531 14.65 -10.84 -10.14
C TRP A 531 13.65 -10.54 -11.28
N MET A 532 13.82 -9.38 -11.89
CA MET A 532 12.89 -8.87 -12.91
C MET A 532 12.65 -9.89 -14.04
N PRO A 533 11.43 -9.95 -14.61
CA PRO A 533 11.20 -10.66 -15.87
C PRO A 533 12.20 -10.22 -16.94
N VAL A 534 12.52 -11.10 -17.88
CA VAL A 534 13.54 -10.84 -18.91
C VAL A 534 13.22 -9.58 -19.71
N CYS A 535 11.96 -9.30 -19.97
CA CYS A 535 11.51 -8.09 -20.68
C CYS A 535 11.90 -6.80 -19.93
N LEU A 536 11.93 -6.80 -18.59
CA LEU A 536 12.27 -5.65 -17.75
C LEU A 536 13.72 -5.62 -17.30
N ALA A 537 14.47 -6.71 -17.43
CA ALA A 537 15.87 -6.77 -16.98
C ALA A 537 16.73 -5.71 -17.69
N PRO A 538 17.46 -4.83 -16.95
CA PRO A 538 18.31 -3.80 -17.57
C PRO A 538 19.36 -4.40 -18.53
N GLN A 539 19.93 -5.51 -18.11
CA GLN A 539 20.84 -6.35 -18.90
C GLN A 539 20.17 -7.71 -19.01
N GLN A 540 19.80 -8.12 -20.23
CA GLN A 540 19.14 -9.41 -20.47
C GLN A 540 20.16 -10.53 -20.61
N VAL A 541 21.29 -10.22 -21.22
CA VAL A 541 22.33 -11.17 -21.57
C VAL A 541 23.72 -10.61 -21.27
N VAL A 542 24.59 -11.41 -20.68
CA VAL A 542 26.03 -11.12 -20.59
C VAL A 542 26.82 -12.19 -21.32
N VAL A 543 27.75 -11.78 -22.16
CA VAL A 543 28.64 -12.67 -22.92
C VAL A 543 30.03 -12.63 -22.30
N MET A 544 30.56 -13.77 -21.90
CA MET A 544 31.79 -13.88 -21.13
C MET A 544 32.83 -14.79 -21.84
N ASN A 545 34.07 -14.34 -21.92
CA ASN A 545 35.19 -15.14 -22.37
C ASN A 545 35.80 -15.97 -21.23
N ILE A 546 36.36 -17.11 -21.56
CA ILE A 546 37.20 -17.92 -20.64
C ILE A 546 38.61 -17.37 -20.60
N THR A 547 39.18 -17.01 -21.77
CA THR A 547 40.48 -16.37 -21.91
C THR A 547 40.41 -15.20 -22.90
N ASP A 548 41.41 -14.35 -22.94
CA ASP A 548 41.46 -13.17 -23.82
C ASP A 548 41.32 -13.49 -25.32
N LYS A 549 41.63 -14.75 -25.71
CA LYS A 549 41.52 -15.20 -27.11
C LYS A 549 40.13 -15.14 -27.69
N GLN A 550 39.10 -15.26 -26.84
CA GLN A 550 37.69 -15.24 -27.27
C GLN A 550 37.07 -13.84 -27.23
N ALA A 551 37.83 -12.79 -26.90
CA ALA A 551 37.27 -11.44 -26.71
C ALA A 551 36.53 -10.92 -27.97
N ASP A 552 37.14 -11.02 -29.14
CA ASP A 552 36.55 -10.57 -30.39
C ASP A 552 35.30 -11.36 -30.73
N ALA A 553 35.28 -12.68 -30.47
CA ALA A 553 34.11 -13.52 -30.67
C ALA A 553 32.96 -13.11 -29.72
N CYS A 554 33.26 -12.80 -28.48
CA CYS A 554 32.26 -12.29 -27.52
C CYS A 554 31.64 -10.97 -28.00
N GLU A 555 32.44 -10.02 -28.46
CA GLU A 555 31.94 -8.73 -28.98
C GLU A 555 31.09 -8.91 -30.24
N ASN A 556 31.44 -9.87 -31.12
CA ASN A 556 30.62 -10.19 -32.28
C ASN A 556 29.25 -10.73 -31.86
N VAL A 557 29.21 -11.65 -30.90
CA VAL A 557 27.95 -12.18 -30.34
C VAL A 557 27.13 -11.05 -29.72
N VAL A 558 27.74 -10.18 -28.90
CA VAL A 558 27.05 -9.01 -28.31
C VAL A 558 26.47 -8.11 -29.41
N SER A 559 27.21 -7.87 -30.49
CA SER A 559 26.73 -7.05 -31.60
C SER A 559 25.51 -7.66 -32.29
N GLU A 560 25.51 -9.00 -32.49
CA GLU A 560 24.39 -9.74 -33.09
C GLU A 560 23.15 -9.69 -32.19
N LEU A 561 23.32 -9.92 -30.88
CA LEU A 561 22.26 -9.82 -29.90
C LEU A 561 21.63 -8.41 -29.85
N LYS A 562 22.47 -7.35 -29.88
CA LYS A 562 22.00 -5.97 -29.94
C LYS A 562 21.22 -5.65 -31.20
N LYS A 563 21.66 -6.15 -32.38
CA LYS A 563 20.93 -5.99 -33.65
C LYS A 563 19.56 -6.68 -33.61
N SER A 564 19.41 -7.74 -32.82
CA SER A 564 18.13 -8.44 -32.60
C SER A 564 17.26 -7.77 -31.53
N GLY A 565 17.64 -6.57 -31.01
CA GLY A 565 16.88 -5.81 -30.04
C GLY A 565 17.11 -6.22 -28.57
N LEU A 566 18.07 -7.11 -28.29
CA LEU A 566 18.37 -7.57 -26.94
C LEU A 566 19.36 -6.62 -26.23
N ARG A 567 19.19 -6.42 -24.94
CA ARG A 567 20.09 -5.65 -24.08
C ARG A 567 21.22 -6.56 -23.60
N ALA A 568 22.27 -6.66 -24.42
CA ALA A 568 23.44 -7.51 -24.18
C ALA A 568 24.69 -6.69 -23.84
N ILE A 569 25.51 -7.23 -22.97
CA ILE A 569 26.84 -6.69 -22.61
C ILE A 569 27.89 -7.79 -22.70
N SER A 570 29.17 -7.41 -22.77
CA SER A 570 30.31 -8.32 -22.60
C SER A 570 30.93 -8.18 -21.21
N ASP A 571 31.51 -9.27 -20.69
CA ASP A 571 32.41 -9.24 -19.55
C ASP A 571 33.73 -9.92 -19.94
N LEU A 572 34.66 -9.11 -20.43
CA LEU A 572 35.96 -9.54 -20.96
C LEU A 572 37.10 -9.41 -19.94
N ARG A 573 36.77 -9.15 -18.67
CA ARG A 573 37.80 -9.01 -17.61
C ARG A 573 38.63 -10.30 -17.47
N ASN A 574 39.91 -10.14 -17.16
CA ASN A 574 40.80 -11.27 -16.89
C ASN A 574 40.54 -11.84 -15.49
N GLU A 575 39.36 -12.48 -15.34
CA GLU A 575 38.89 -13.11 -14.11
C GLU A 575 38.46 -14.55 -14.38
N LYS A 576 38.49 -15.40 -13.35
CA LYS A 576 37.99 -16.77 -13.46
C LYS A 576 36.51 -16.77 -13.84
N ILE A 577 36.16 -17.62 -14.82
CA ILE A 577 34.75 -17.69 -15.32
C ILE A 577 33.74 -17.94 -14.21
N GLY A 578 34.06 -18.77 -13.20
CA GLY A 578 33.17 -18.99 -12.05
C GLY A 578 32.95 -17.74 -11.19
N PHE A 579 33.93 -16.84 -11.13
CA PHE A 579 33.76 -15.53 -10.45
C PHE A 579 32.86 -14.62 -11.25
N LYS A 580 33.05 -14.50 -12.56
CA LYS A 580 32.17 -13.72 -13.46
C LYS A 580 30.73 -14.20 -13.38
N ILE A 581 30.49 -15.52 -13.47
CA ILE A 581 29.14 -16.11 -13.36
C ILE A 581 28.50 -15.72 -12.03
N ARG A 582 29.21 -15.90 -10.90
CA ARG A 582 28.69 -15.56 -9.58
C ARG A 582 28.30 -14.08 -9.46
N GLU A 583 29.15 -13.19 -9.95
CA GLU A 583 28.91 -11.75 -9.92
C GLU A 583 27.68 -11.38 -10.75
N LYS A 584 27.57 -11.90 -11.98
CA LYS A 584 26.41 -11.65 -12.85
C LYS A 584 25.11 -12.27 -12.34
N THR A 585 25.20 -13.39 -11.62
CA THR A 585 24.06 -13.93 -10.86
C THR A 585 23.62 -12.97 -9.75
N LEU A 586 24.54 -12.37 -9.01
CA LEU A 586 24.24 -11.38 -7.97
C LEU A 586 23.64 -10.08 -8.57
N GLU A 587 24.09 -9.69 -9.76
CA GLU A 587 23.51 -8.61 -10.56
C GLU A 587 22.17 -8.99 -11.20
N ARG A 588 21.73 -10.27 -11.06
CA ARG A 588 20.46 -10.82 -11.52
C ARG A 588 20.26 -10.76 -13.04
N VAL A 589 21.36 -10.85 -13.80
CA VAL A 589 21.33 -10.93 -15.26
C VAL A 589 20.70 -12.26 -15.68
N PRO A 590 19.58 -12.26 -16.46
CA PRO A 590 18.82 -13.47 -16.79
C PRO A 590 19.65 -14.56 -17.47
N TYR A 591 20.44 -14.19 -18.47
CA TYR A 591 21.19 -15.13 -19.28
C TYR A 591 22.69 -14.80 -19.31
N MET A 592 23.51 -15.83 -19.17
CA MET A 592 24.95 -15.76 -19.19
C MET A 592 25.47 -16.68 -20.28
N LEU A 593 26.12 -16.12 -21.29
CA LEU A 593 26.77 -16.87 -22.38
C LEU A 593 28.25 -17.00 -22.10
N VAL A 594 28.76 -18.22 -22.13
CA VAL A 594 30.18 -18.52 -21.92
C VAL A 594 30.77 -19.01 -23.23
N LEU A 595 31.86 -18.36 -23.68
CA LEU A 595 32.58 -18.71 -24.88
C LEU A 595 34.01 -19.19 -24.52
N GLY A 596 34.29 -20.43 -24.84
CA GLY A 596 35.63 -21.01 -24.88
C GLY A 596 36.04 -21.29 -26.32
N ASP A 597 37.20 -21.95 -26.50
CA ASP A 597 37.70 -22.26 -27.84
C ASP A 597 36.73 -23.11 -28.66
N LYS A 598 36.02 -24.07 -28.02
CA LYS A 598 35.04 -24.93 -28.68
C LYS A 598 33.85 -24.18 -29.20
N GLU A 599 33.32 -23.26 -28.40
CA GLU A 599 32.17 -22.45 -28.77
C GLU A 599 32.51 -21.51 -29.95
N VAL A 600 33.71 -20.93 -29.93
CA VAL A 600 34.19 -20.08 -31.03
C VAL A 600 34.39 -20.88 -32.32
N GLU A 601 35.00 -22.08 -32.26
CA GLU A 601 35.22 -22.96 -33.40
C GLU A 601 33.88 -23.43 -34.06
N SER A 602 32.89 -23.71 -33.23
CA SER A 602 31.59 -24.18 -33.68
C SER A 602 30.57 -23.06 -33.98
N GLY A 603 30.89 -21.81 -33.72
CA GLY A 603 29.98 -20.68 -33.86
C GLY A 603 28.77 -20.76 -32.92
N SER A 604 28.95 -21.35 -31.75
CA SER A 604 27.92 -21.58 -30.74
C SER A 604 28.19 -20.84 -29.45
N VAL A 605 27.25 -20.90 -28.51
CA VAL A 605 27.34 -20.32 -27.17
C VAL A 605 26.91 -21.34 -26.11
N ASN A 606 27.58 -21.40 -24.99
CA ASN A 606 27.13 -22.18 -23.83
C ASN A 606 26.27 -21.29 -22.94
N VAL A 607 25.00 -21.68 -22.75
CA VAL A 607 23.98 -20.84 -22.11
C VAL A 607 23.73 -21.28 -20.68
N ARG A 608 23.76 -20.31 -19.76
CA ARG A 608 23.38 -20.48 -18.35
C ARG A 608 22.32 -19.47 -17.94
N THR A 609 21.41 -19.89 -17.10
CA THR A 609 20.45 -18.99 -16.45
C THR A 609 20.97 -18.47 -15.12
N ARG A 610 20.38 -17.39 -14.63
CA ARG A 610 20.69 -16.81 -13.32
C ARG A 610 20.28 -17.72 -12.14
N GLU A 611 19.37 -18.68 -12.37
CA GLU A 611 18.95 -19.70 -11.41
C GLU A 611 19.99 -20.81 -11.27
N GLY A 612 21.03 -20.80 -12.12
CA GLY A 612 22.14 -21.77 -12.10
C GLY A 612 21.97 -22.96 -13.05
N GLU A 613 20.91 -22.98 -13.85
CA GLU A 613 20.66 -24.01 -14.84
C GLU A 613 21.62 -23.85 -16.03
N ASN A 614 22.15 -24.97 -16.55
CA ASN A 614 22.94 -24.99 -17.75
C ASN A 614 22.09 -25.54 -18.92
N LEU A 615 21.64 -24.65 -19.79
CA LEU A 615 20.83 -25.01 -20.95
C LEU A 615 21.63 -25.68 -22.08
N GLY A 616 22.95 -25.79 -21.90
CA GLY A 616 23.85 -26.42 -22.89
C GLY A 616 24.33 -25.46 -23.96
N VAL A 617 24.83 -26.06 -25.06
CA VAL A 617 25.39 -25.37 -26.21
C VAL A 617 24.35 -25.25 -27.31
N MET A 618 24.15 -24.04 -27.83
CA MET A 618 23.25 -23.77 -28.94
C MET A 618 23.81 -22.69 -29.88
N SER A 619 23.24 -22.56 -31.06
CA SER A 619 23.59 -21.47 -31.97
C SER A 619 23.08 -20.11 -31.47
N VAL A 620 23.70 -19.01 -31.90
CA VAL A 620 23.24 -17.66 -31.55
C VAL A 620 21.81 -17.38 -32.01
N PRO A 621 21.37 -17.79 -33.23
CA PRO A 621 19.96 -17.61 -33.63
C PRO A 621 18.95 -18.39 -32.77
N GLU A 622 19.28 -19.63 -32.34
CA GLU A 622 18.41 -20.42 -31.45
C GLU A 622 18.32 -19.71 -30.09
N PHE A 623 19.41 -19.22 -29.56
CA PHE A 623 19.42 -18.44 -28.31
C PHE A 623 18.60 -17.14 -28.42
N ILE A 624 18.73 -16.41 -29.54
CA ILE A 624 17.90 -15.20 -29.78
C ILE A 624 16.40 -15.55 -29.74
N THR A 625 16.00 -16.64 -30.39
CA THR A 625 14.61 -17.09 -30.40
C THR A 625 14.13 -17.44 -29.00
N LEU A 626 14.95 -18.14 -28.21
CA LEU A 626 14.66 -18.48 -26.81
C LEU A 626 14.41 -17.22 -25.97
N VAL A 627 15.33 -16.24 -26.01
CA VAL A 627 15.21 -15.02 -25.22
C VAL A 627 14.03 -14.15 -25.70
N GLN A 628 13.79 -14.07 -27.01
CA GLN A 628 12.64 -13.33 -27.54
C GLN A 628 11.30 -13.95 -27.12
N THR A 629 11.22 -15.28 -27.04
CA THR A 629 10.06 -15.99 -26.49
C THR A 629 9.83 -15.60 -25.03
N ASP A 630 10.89 -15.61 -24.23
CA ASP A 630 10.85 -15.23 -22.82
C ASP A 630 10.46 -13.76 -22.62
N VAL A 631 11.00 -12.86 -23.44
CA VAL A 631 10.60 -11.44 -23.47
C VAL A 631 9.12 -11.27 -23.79
N SER A 632 8.57 -12.10 -24.71
CA SER A 632 7.16 -12.05 -25.10
C SER A 632 6.22 -12.55 -23.99
N ASN A 633 6.67 -13.47 -23.16
CA ASN A 633 5.92 -13.97 -22.00
C ASN A 633 5.75 -12.92 -20.90
N LYS A 634 6.60 -11.89 -20.91
CA LYS A 634 6.62 -10.80 -19.92
C LYS A 634 6.77 -11.33 -18.48
N GLY A 635 5.88 -10.94 -17.55
CA GLY A 635 5.85 -11.45 -16.18
C GLY A 635 4.83 -12.56 -15.94
N ARG A 636 4.16 -13.02 -17.00
CA ARG A 636 3.17 -14.10 -16.91
C ARG A 636 3.86 -15.36 -16.42
N GLN A 637 3.29 -16.00 -15.42
CA GLN A 637 3.76 -17.32 -15.01
C GLN A 637 3.45 -18.31 -16.13
N THR A 638 4.46 -18.98 -16.63
CA THR A 638 4.24 -20.13 -17.50
C THR A 638 3.44 -21.16 -16.69
N PRO A 639 2.29 -21.67 -17.18
CA PRO A 639 1.60 -22.76 -16.49
C PRO A 639 2.62 -23.88 -16.28
N LYS A 640 2.84 -24.29 -15.01
CA LYS A 640 3.56 -25.52 -14.75
C LYS A 640 2.76 -26.62 -15.45
N THR A 641 3.29 -27.15 -16.52
CA THR A 641 2.77 -28.40 -17.08
C THR A 641 2.90 -29.43 -15.96
N ASP A 642 1.78 -30.06 -15.60
CA ASP A 642 1.72 -31.18 -14.66
C ASP A 642 2.46 -32.41 -15.26
N GLU A 643 3.75 -32.28 -15.50
CA GLU A 643 4.67 -33.35 -15.87
C GLU A 643 6.06 -33.00 -15.31
N GLU A 644 6.23 -33.25 -14.00
CA GLU A 644 7.46 -33.74 -13.37
C GLU A 644 7.15 -34.18 -11.92
#